data_5a564101535cb3a50117d2631e26fb60
#
_entry.id   5a564101535cb3a50117d2631e26fb60
#
_cell.length_a   1.000
_cell.length_b   1.000
_cell.length_c   1.000
_cell.angle_alpha   90.00
_cell.angle_beta   90.00
_cell.angle_gamma   90.00
#
_symmetry.space_group_name_H-M   'P 1'
#
loop_
_entity.id
_entity.type
_entity.pdbx_description
1 polymer ?
#
loop_
_entity_poly.entity_id
_entity_poly.type
_entity_poly.pdbx_seq_one_letter_code
_entity_poly.pdbx_strand_id
1 'polypeptide(L)'
;MSSTSPIDFVGIDSRIERVESLLCIGSLDVRIVGIWGMGGIGKTTIAEAVFKRNLAQFESYHFFANVREESEKHGFLHLRSELLSKICGKGNFNRRTPNFGFSFGKNRLCRKKALIVLDDVNSSMQLQELLVDSRHLFGQGSKIIVTSRDRQVLKSGVDEIYEVESLNRDESLLLLSVHAFNQNHPFQEFMQLSKSAIYYAKGNPLALIVLGCFLFEKRKQDWEIALNKLRRTSNVGIKNVLRLSYDGLETEDKEIFLDIACFFKGEDVYFVKRILDGCGFSMDLGINILVDKSLITISNNKLWMHDLLQEMGWEIVQKESIEEPGKRSRLWHHEDVYHVLTKNTGTQEVEGIALDLSQTKELRLTSNTFKKMYPSKSLPSNFCPENLVELNLPRSNVEQLWEGVQDLVKLKRIDLSYSEYLIQIPDLSNAKELESLNLKGCTNLVEVSSSVQNLNKLEYLNMEGCKNLSCIPSTVASKLVRTLNLVGCSNLKKFPEIAGNVEEIFLNYTAIEVVPSAIECLTKLVSLYLTSCTKLRSLPSHICKLKCLRMLNLSGCSKLESFPEILEAMEGLKYLYLANCRNLQSLPNSIGNLKNLAELDLRGTMIKELPSSIEHLTGLDQLELQNCKSLVNLPDSICNLKSLKNLHIHGCPKLDKLPENLDNLESLEDLDISGSAVKQLPSSIIHLKSLGRLLFRVQDSAGLLQIPTAIDRLSSLKMLFLSGNNFESIPASIEHLSQLHSLDVAYCRRLRSLPELPGSLQHLYAHECTSLESVLSSKHFSEIDYMLESRNFKHFAFTNCIKMDQKTRRSILAGTEQRIQVVATASDQLYNDERGSVKIHLPGGEIPMWFCNQNLGSSVSMQLHSSYSQLKGIALCVVLEFEENYVDPGLIVRCKCHFKTNHGGSSDLNFNLNNWLEQYYKPILFKSDHLFVWDDPCFEANIIDEDWFGKYSEATFEFFPLDYKENLLRNCKVKKCGVRLLLCERIAIRTYNSDEEEEPCPKRLKCLQE
;
A
#
# COMPACT_ATOMS: atom_id res chain seq x y z
N MET A 1 -6.03 20.91 8.47
CA MET A 1 -6.77 21.69 7.46
C MET A 1 -6.46 23.16 7.72
N SER A 2 -5.43 23.69 7.06
CA SER A 2 -5.15 25.13 7.12
C SER A 2 -6.13 25.84 6.19
N SER A 3 -6.88 26.78 6.73
CA SER A 3 -7.77 27.65 5.99
C SER A 3 -6.92 28.59 5.12
N THR A 4 -6.66 28.20 3.88
CA THR A 4 -6.21 29.15 2.85
C THR A 4 -7.38 30.10 2.60
N SER A 5 -7.13 31.40 2.81
CA SER A 5 -8.14 32.41 2.51
C SER A 5 -8.46 32.42 1.00
N PRO A 6 -9.70 32.75 0.57
CA PRO A 6 -10.10 32.78 -0.84
C PRO A 6 -9.30 33.75 -1.72
N ILE A 7 -8.41 34.52 -1.14
CA ILE A 7 -7.68 35.63 -1.73
C ILE A 7 -6.38 35.23 -2.44
N ASP A 8 -5.85 34.02 -2.17
CA ASP A 8 -4.56 33.54 -2.71
C ASP A 8 -4.64 33.04 -4.18
N PHE A 9 -5.83 33.06 -4.81
CA PHE A 9 -6.05 32.44 -6.13
C PHE A 9 -6.50 33.42 -7.21
N VAL A 10 -5.85 34.58 -7.29
CA VAL A 10 -6.16 35.58 -8.32
C VAL A 10 -5.95 35.04 -9.72
N GLY A 11 -7.00 35.11 -10.55
CA GLY A 11 -6.95 34.71 -11.98
C GLY A 11 -6.84 33.20 -12.23
N ILE A 12 -7.11 32.38 -11.21
CA ILE A 12 -6.89 30.93 -11.35
C ILE A 12 -8.02 30.23 -12.09
N ASP A 13 -9.30 30.70 -12.01
CA ASP A 13 -10.47 30.00 -12.54
C ASP A 13 -10.40 29.78 -14.05
N SER A 14 -10.06 30.81 -14.82
CA SER A 14 -9.91 30.68 -16.28
C SER A 14 -8.79 29.69 -16.70
N ARG A 15 -7.75 29.60 -15.88
CA ARG A 15 -6.62 28.68 -16.09
C ARG A 15 -7.02 27.24 -15.75
N ILE A 16 -7.81 27.05 -14.68
CA ILE A 16 -8.39 25.73 -14.34
C ILE A 16 -9.29 25.24 -15.46
N GLU A 17 -10.26 26.06 -15.91
CA GLU A 17 -11.20 25.70 -17.00
C GLU A 17 -10.43 25.30 -18.27
N ARG A 18 -9.34 26.00 -18.59
CA ARG A 18 -8.52 25.69 -19.75
C ARG A 18 -7.84 24.32 -19.61
N VAL A 19 -7.26 24.01 -18.45
CA VAL A 19 -6.64 22.70 -18.19
C VAL A 19 -7.68 21.60 -18.18
N GLU A 20 -8.86 21.81 -17.56
CA GLU A 20 -9.97 20.85 -17.58
C GLU A 20 -10.47 20.57 -19.00
N SER A 21 -10.55 21.58 -19.87
CA SER A 21 -10.92 21.38 -21.28
C SER A 21 -9.91 20.53 -22.04
N LEU A 22 -8.60 20.68 -21.76
CA LEU A 22 -7.55 19.86 -22.36
C LEU A 22 -7.53 18.44 -21.80
N LEU A 23 -7.89 18.26 -20.54
CA LEU A 23 -8.03 16.93 -19.92
C LEU A 23 -9.24 16.17 -20.46
N CYS A 24 -10.21 16.86 -21.09
CA CYS A 24 -11.47 16.29 -21.54
C CYS A 24 -12.11 15.45 -20.40
N ILE A 25 -12.33 16.11 -19.23
CA ILE A 25 -12.92 15.45 -18.07
C ILE A 25 -14.29 14.93 -18.46
N GLY A 26 -14.53 13.61 -18.29
CA GLY A 26 -15.75 12.94 -18.78
C GLY A 26 -15.49 12.02 -19.98
N SER A 27 -14.41 12.19 -20.76
CA SER A 27 -14.04 11.22 -21.80
C SER A 27 -13.42 9.96 -21.21
N LEU A 28 -13.60 8.84 -21.87
CA LEU A 28 -13.05 7.54 -21.47
C LEU A 28 -11.55 7.36 -21.80
N ASP A 29 -10.96 8.29 -22.52
CA ASP A 29 -9.55 8.21 -22.90
C ASP A 29 -8.64 8.44 -21.69
N VAL A 30 -7.55 7.69 -21.62
CA VAL A 30 -6.42 8.01 -20.74
C VAL A 30 -5.69 9.21 -21.34
N ARG A 31 -5.77 10.37 -20.66
CA ARG A 31 -5.23 11.62 -21.19
C ARG A 31 -4.18 12.22 -20.26
N ILE A 32 -3.07 12.63 -20.85
CA ILE A 32 -1.93 13.23 -20.15
C ILE A 32 -1.77 14.67 -20.62
N VAL A 33 -1.93 15.63 -19.72
CA VAL A 33 -1.79 17.06 -20.01
C VAL A 33 -0.55 17.60 -19.30
N GLY A 34 0.34 18.23 -20.03
CA GLY A 34 1.51 18.92 -19.51
C GLY A 34 1.20 20.39 -19.21
N ILE A 35 1.52 20.85 -18.01
CA ILE A 35 1.47 22.28 -17.63
C ILE A 35 2.88 22.83 -17.68
N TRP A 36 3.17 23.71 -18.64
CA TRP A 36 4.47 24.30 -18.86
C TRP A 36 4.53 25.79 -18.53
N GLY A 37 5.67 26.24 -18.02
CA GLY A 37 5.92 27.63 -17.73
C GLY A 37 7.13 27.86 -16.82
N MET A 38 7.56 29.11 -16.70
CA MET A 38 8.71 29.49 -15.86
C MET A 38 8.46 29.19 -14.37
N GLY A 39 9.52 29.19 -13.56
CA GLY A 39 9.43 29.09 -12.11
C GLY A 39 8.56 30.21 -11.51
N GLY A 40 7.75 29.87 -10.49
CA GLY A 40 6.90 30.85 -9.79
C GLY A 40 5.67 31.34 -10.56
N ILE A 41 5.39 30.81 -11.77
CA ILE A 41 4.23 31.21 -12.60
C ILE A 41 2.90 30.61 -12.13
N GLY A 42 2.92 29.67 -11.15
CA GLY A 42 1.72 29.05 -10.61
C GLY A 42 1.36 27.67 -11.16
N LYS A 43 2.26 26.94 -11.83
CA LYS A 43 2.00 25.60 -12.39
C LYS A 43 1.46 24.61 -11.35
N THR A 44 2.16 24.49 -10.24
CA THR A 44 1.78 23.62 -9.11
C THR A 44 0.43 24.03 -8.54
N THR A 45 0.19 25.33 -8.38
CA THR A 45 -1.07 25.88 -7.87
C THR A 45 -2.25 25.55 -8.77
N ILE A 46 -2.07 25.68 -10.10
CA ILE A 46 -3.09 25.33 -11.09
C ILE A 46 -3.35 23.82 -11.06
N ALA A 47 -2.30 23.00 -11.07
CA ALA A 47 -2.41 21.55 -11.00
C ALA A 47 -3.14 21.07 -9.73
N GLU A 48 -2.81 21.68 -8.58
CA GLU A 48 -3.46 21.38 -7.30
C GLU A 48 -4.93 21.82 -7.26
N ALA A 49 -5.26 22.96 -7.86
CA ALA A 49 -6.64 23.44 -7.94
C ALA A 49 -7.50 22.56 -8.85
N VAL A 50 -7.00 22.18 -10.03
CA VAL A 50 -7.67 21.23 -10.93
C VAL A 50 -7.84 19.87 -10.23
N PHE A 51 -6.81 19.40 -9.54
CA PHE A 51 -6.84 18.15 -8.78
C PHE A 51 -7.94 18.19 -7.72
N LYS A 52 -7.97 19.19 -6.84
CA LYS A 52 -8.96 19.33 -5.75
C LYS A 52 -10.40 19.44 -6.29
N ARG A 53 -10.60 20.17 -7.39
CA ARG A 53 -11.93 20.39 -7.98
C ARG A 53 -12.55 19.12 -8.55
N ASN A 54 -11.71 18.18 -9.00
CA ASN A 54 -12.16 16.99 -9.72
C ASN A 54 -12.05 15.67 -8.95
N LEU A 55 -11.61 15.67 -7.69
CA LEU A 55 -11.41 14.45 -6.88
C LEU A 55 -12.61 13.51 -6.87
N ALA A 56 -13.83 14.05 -6.76
CA ALA A 56 -15.06 13.27 -6.64
C ALA A 56 -15.43 12.46 -7.90
N GLN A 57 -14.78 12.72 -9.04
CA GLN A 57 -15.05 12.06 -10.31
C GLN A 57 -14.13 10.87 -10.59
N PHE A 58 -13.19 10.57 -9.67
CA PHE A 58 -12.17 9.53 -9.84
C PHE A 58 -12.15 8.57 -8.65
N GLU A 59 -11.98 7.29 -8.93
CA GLU A 59 -11.92 6.21 -7.94
C GLU A 59 -10.59 6.17 -7.18
N SER A 60 -9.54 6.65 -7.83
CA SER A 60 -8.20 6.75 -7.24
C SER A 60 -7.58 8.08 -7.62
N TYR A 61 -6.99 8.77 -6.66
CA TYR A 61 -6.37 10.06 -6.92
C TYR A 61 -5.10 10.24 -6.11
N HIS A 62 -4.07 10.81 -6.75
CA HIS A 62 -2.80 11.06 -6.07
C HIS A 62 -2.06 12.25 -6.63
N PHE A 63 -1.49 13.06 -5.73
CA PHE A 63 -0.63 14.18 -6.06
C PHE A 63 0.81 13.87 -5.64
N PHE A 64 1.71 13.72 -6.62
CA PHE A 64 3.14 13.51 -6.40
C PHE A 64 3.85 14.85 -6.54
N ALA A 65 4.16 15.46 -5.41
CA ALA A 65 4.90 16.72 -5.37
C ALA A 65 6.41 16.45 -5.58
N ASN A 66 7.09 17.38 -6.23
CA ASN A 66 8.55 17.43 -6.35
C ASN A 66 9.18 16.14 -6.91
N VAL A 67 8.63 15.60 -8.00
CA VAL A 67 9.10 14.34 -8.64
C VAL A 67 10.61 14.38 -8.93
N ARG A 68 11.16 15.55 -9.27
CA ARG A 68 12.60 15.76 -9.45
C ARG A 68 13.38 15.39 -8.20
N GLU A 69 13.10 16.05 -7.07
CA GLU A 69 13.82 15.84 -5.81
C GLU A 69 13.65 14.42 -5.27
N GLU A 70 12.45 13.87 -5.36
CA GLU A 70 12.17 12.51 -4.92
C GLU A 70 12.91 11.47 -5.76
N SER A 71 13.02 11.69 -7.08
CA SER A 71 13.79 10.79 -7.95
C SER A 71 15.29 10.87 -7.70
N GLU A 72 15.82 12.04 -7.37
CA GLU A 72 17.23 12.25 -7.02
C GLU A 72 17.57 11.61 -5.67
N LYS A 73 16.70 11.74 -4.65
CA LYS A 73 16.91 11.18 -3.30
C LYS A 73 16.75 9.67 -3.20
N HIS A 74 15.74 9.11 -3.86
CA HIS A 74 15.32 7.72 -3.64
C HIS A 74 15.45 6.83 -4.87
N GLY A 75 15.76 7.42 -6.01
CA GLY A 75 15.89 6.73 -7.30
C GLY A 75 14.52 6.41 -7.94
N PHE A 76 14.58 6.11 -9.21
CA PHE A 76 13.42 5.89 -10.09
C PHE A 76 12.50 4.74 -9.69
N LEU A 77 13.11 3.58 -9.35
CA LEU A 77 12.39 2.36 -8.99
C LEU A 77 11.55 2.54 -7.71
N HIS A 78 12.04 3.37 -6.79
CA HIS A 78 11.29 3.71 -5.57
C HIS A 78 10.05 4.54 -5.89
N LEU A 79 10.21 5.59 -6.69
CA LEU A 79 9.10 6.47 -7.07
C LEU A 79 8.00 5.72 -7.83
N ARG A 80 8.40 4.84 -8.76
CA ARG A 80 7.48 3.97 -9.50
C ARG A 80 6.75 2.98 -8.60
N SER A 81 7.46 2.37 -7.65
CA SER A 81 6.86 1.47 -6.66
C SER A 81 5.87 2.20 -5.75
N GLU A 82 6.19 3.42 -5.35
CA GLU A 82 5.31 4.26 -4.56
C GLU A 82 4.04 4.67 -5.33
N LEU A 83 4.19 5.10 -6.59
CA LEU A 83 3.08 5.39 -7.50
C LEU A 83 2.13 4.19 -7.57
N LEU A 84 2.64 3.01 -7.86
CA LEU A 84 1.86 1.79 -7.96
C LEU A 84 1.17 1.43 -6.64
N SER A 85 1.87 1.54 -5.50
CA SER A 85 1.33 1.20 -4.19
C SER A 85 0.18 2.11 -3.76
N LYS A 86 0.30 3.41 -4.03
CA LYS A 86 -0.71 4.42 -3.65
C LYS A 86 -1.96 4.33 -4.52
N ILE A 87 -1.82 4.05 -5.82
CA ILE A 87 -2.95 3.90 -6.73
C ILE A 87 -3.69 2.58 -6.49
N CYS A 88 -2.98 1.50 -6.15
CA CYS A 88 -3.58 0.18 -5.91
C CYS A 88 -4.20 0.00 -4.52
N GLY A 89 -3.99 0.93 -3.57
CA GLY A 89 -4.40 0.80 -2.17
C GLY A 89 -3.48 -0.13 -1.37
N LYS A 90 -3.45 0.03 -0.02
CA LYS A 90 -2.59 -0.71 0.92
C LYS A 90 -2.86 -2.22 0.88
N GLY A 91 -2.27 -2.92 -0.10
CA GLY A 91 -1.99 -4.34 -0.01
C GLY A 91 -0.51 -4.48 0.33
N ASN A 92 -0.15 -5.39 1.24
CA ASN A 92 1.22 -5.65 1.66
C ASN A 92 2.15 -5.93 0.46
N PHE A 93 2.77 -4.88 -0.07
CA PHE A 93 3.86 -5.00 -1.01
C PHE A 93 5.13 -5.35 -0.20
N ASN A 94 5.49 -6.64 -0.19
CA ASN A 94 6.75 -7.09 0.38
C ASN A 94 7.92 -6.50 -0.43
N ARG A 95 8.67 -5.59 0.17
CA ARG A 95 9.81 -4.85 -0.40
C ARG A 95 11.00 -5.74 -0.86
N ARG A 96 10.90 -7.08 -0.85
CA ARG A 96 12.05 -7.99 -1.05
C ARG A 96 12.13 -8.70 -2.39
N THR A 97 11.20 -8.52 -3.32
CA THR A 97 11.29 -9.13 -4.66
C THR A 97 10.96 -8.11 -5.75
N PRO A 98 11.97 -7.65 -6.53
CA PRO A 98 11.79 -6.60 -7.55
C PRO A 98 10.80 -6.96 -8.68
N ASN A 99 10.53 -8.24 -8.92
CA ASN A 99 9.75 -8.70 -10.09
C ASN A 99 8.32 -9.19 -9.77
N PHE A 100 7.93 -9.40 -8.50
CA PHE A 100 6.60 -9.95 -8.17
C PHE A 100 5.49 -8.90 -8.03
N GLY A 101 5.84 -7.63 -7.77
CA GLY A 101 4.89 -6.52 -7.65
C GLY A 101 4.26 -6.08 -8.97
N PHE A 102 4.91 -6.37 -10.09
CA PHE A 102 4.52 -5.90 -11.42
C PHE A 102 3.22 -6.52 -11.94
N SER A 103 2.98 -7.80 -11.70
CA SER A 103 1.78 -8.49 -12.22
C SER A 103 0.51 -8.14 -11.42
N PHE A 104 0.61 -7.96 -10.12
CA PHE A 104 -0.54 -7.67 -9.25
C PHE A 104 -0.99 -6.21 -9.32
N GLY A 105 -0.04 -5.28 -9.41
CA GLY A 105 -0.32 -3.84 -9.61
C GLY A 105 -0.94 -3.57 -10.99
N LYS A 106 -0.45 -4.27 -12.02
CA LYS A 106 -0.88 -4.15 -13.40
C LYS A 106 -2.40 -4.38 -13.57
N ASN A 107 -2.93 -5.46 -12.99
CA ASN A 107 -4.35 -5.82 -13.13
C ASN A 107 -5.30 -4.94 -12.30
N ARG A 108 -4.83 -4.26 -11.25
CA ARG A 108 -5.64 -3.32 -10.45
C ARG A 108 -5.66 -1.91 -11.02
N LEU A 109 -4.55 -1.44 -11.59
CA LEU A 109 -4.47 -0.12 -12.23
C LEU A 109 -5.35 -0.04 -13.48
N CYS A 110 -5.38 -1.08 -14.30
CA CYS A 110 -6.20 -1.14 -15.52
C CYS A 110 -7.71 -1.05 -15.26
N ARG A 111 -8.15 -1.08 -14.01
CA ARG A 111 -9.58 -1.10 -13.64
C ARG A 111 -10.07 0.17 -12.96
N LYS A 112 -9.18 1.04 -12.47
CA LYS A 112 -9.58 2.25 -11.74
C LYS A 112 -9.38 3.50 -12.58
N LYS A 113 -10.42 4.32 -12.63
CA LYS A 113 -10.34 5.68 -13.18
C LYS A 113 -9.53 6.55 -12.22
N ALA A 114 -8.32 6.90 -12.59
CA ALA A 114 -7.37 7.59 -11.73
C ALA A 114 -7.14 9.05 -12.14
N LEU A 115 -7.00 9.95 -11.15
CA LEU A 115 -6.48 11.30 -11.32
C LEU A 115 -5.09 11.41 -10.69
N ILE A 116 -4.08 11.65 -11.51
CA ILE A 116 -2.69 11.69 -11.07
C ILE A 116 -2.07 13.03 -11.42
N VAL A 117 -1.35 13.60 -10.48
CA VAL A 117 -0.50 14.77 -10.72
C VAL A 117 0.95 14.41 -10.46
N LEU A 118 1.82 14.65 -11.43
CA LEU A 118 3.27 14.58 -11.31
C LEU A 118 3.82 16.00 -11.37
N ASP A 119 4.25 16.54 -10.24
CA ASP A 119 4.70 17.92 -10.14
C ASP A 119 6.22 18.03 -10.22
N ASP A 120 6.72 19.04 -10.97
CA ASP A 120 8.13 19.38 -11.21
C ASP A 120 8.96 18.25 -11.85
N VAL A 121 8.48 17.70 -12.96
CA VAL A 121 9.22 16.72 -13.79
C VAL A 121 10.28 17.45 -14.61
N ASN A 122 11.55 16.99 -14.54
CA ASN A 122 12.68 17.64 -15.21
C ASN A 122 13.42 16.77 -16.23
N SER A 123 13.02 15.50 -16.40
CA SER A 123 13.67 14.56 -17.33
C SER A 123 12.65 13.80 -18.17
N SER A 124 12.94 13.64 -19.48
CA SER A 124 12.14 12.81 -20.38
C SER A 124 12.12 11.34 -19.95
N MET A 125 13.19 10.87 -19.34
CA MET A 125 13.31 9.52 -18.80
C MET A 125 12.34 9.29 -17.63
N GLN A 126 12.15 10.33 -16.75
CA GLN A 126 11.14 10.31 -15.70
C GLN A 126 9.73 10.13 -16.29
N LEU A 127 9.43 10.86 -17.32
CA LEU A 127 8.12 10.80 -17.98
C LEU A 127 7.90 9.47 -18.66
N GLN A 128 8.89 8.97 -19.39
CA GLN A 128 8.85 7.71 -20.10
C GLN A 128 8.58 6.53 -19.15
N GLU A 129 9.38 6.38 -18.13
CA GLU A 129 9.28 5.25 -17.20
C GLU A 129 8.08 5.30 -16.27
N LEU A 130 7.62 6.50 -15.87
CA LEU A 130 6.46 6.63 -14.99
C LEU A 130 5.12 6.54 -15.74
N LEU A 131 5.05 7.06 -16.97
CA LEU A 131 3.79 7.22 -17.67
C LEU A 131 3.72 6.52 -19.03
N VAL A 132 4.70 6.74 -19.93
CA VAL A 132 4.58 6.29 -21.34
C VAL A 132 4.57 4.77 -21.43
N ASP A 133 5.54 4.11 -20.78
CA ASP A 133 5.60 2.64 -20.72
C ASP A 133 4.49 2.03 -19.87
N SER A 134 3.81 2.85 -19.07
CA SER A 134 2.78 2.43 -18.12
C SER A 134 1.37 2.90 -18.52
N ARG A 135 1.20 3.58 -19.65
CA ARG A 135 -0.09 4.18 -20.06
C ARG A 135 -1.22 3.16 -20.13
N HIS A 136 -0.92 1.94 -20.57
CA HIS A 136 -1.84 0.82 -20.66
C HIS A 136 -2.25 0.26 -19.27
N LEU A 137 -1.61 0.73 -18.18
CA LEU A 137 -1.92 0.32 -16.81
C LEU A 137 -3.02 1.15 -16.15
N PHE A 138 -3.37 2.31 -16.72
CA PHE A 138 -4.41 3.19 -16.19
C PHE A 138 -5.78 2.79 -16.72
N GLY A 139 -6.79 2.79 -15.85
CA GLY A 139 -8.16 2.53 -16.23
C GLY A 139 -8.70 3.59 -17.20
N GLN A 140 -9.71 3.23 -17.99
CA GLN A 140 -10.37 4.15 -18.92
C GLN A 140 -10.87 5.40 -18.19
N GLY A 141 -10.75 6.54 -18.84
CA GLY A 141 -11.11 7.84 -18.27
C GLY A 141 -10.11 8.40 -17.25
N SER A 142 -8.97 7.73 -17.02
CA SER A 142 -7.91 8.27 -16.17
C SER A 142 -7.32 9.55 -16.76
N LYS A 143 -7.01 10.52 -15.90
CA LYS A 143 -6.42 11.80 -16.26
C LYS A 143 -5.12 12.02 -15.51
N ILE A 144 -4.11 12.46 -16.24
CA ILE A 144 -2.79 12.69 -15.69
C ILE A 144 -2.36 14.11 -16.01
N ILE A 145 -1.89 14.84 -14.99
CA ILE A 145 -1.34 16.18 -15.10
C ILE A 145 0.15 16.09 -14.81
N VAL A 146 0.96 16.68 -15.66
CA VAL A 146 2.42 16.75 -15.47
C VAL A 146 2.83 18.21 -15.49
N THR A 147 3.51 18.69 -14.47
CA THR A 147 4.07 20.04 -14.50
C THR A 147 5.57 20.00 -14.79
N SER A 148 6.06 20.91 -15.61
CA SER A 148 7.49 21.03 -15.92
C SER A 148 7.88 22.48 -16.27
N ARG A 149 9.16 22.79 -16.05
CA ARG A 149 9.78 24.04 -16.51
C ARG A 149 10.36 23.89 -17.94
N ASP A 150 10.58 22.65 -18.37
CA ASP A 150 11.13 22.31 -19.70
C ASP A 150 10.05 21.75 -20.63
N ARG A 151 9.80 22.50 -21.73
CA ARG A 151 8.84 22.10 -22.75
C ARG A 151 9.26 20.84 -23.51
N GLN A 152 10.57 20.59 -23.64
CA GLN A 152 11.07 19.42 -24.36
C GLN A 152 10.77 18.13 -23.59
N VAL A 153 10.87 18.18 -22.25
CA VAL A 153 10.49 17.07 -21.38
C VAL A 153 9.02 16.68 -21.61
N LEU A 154 8.11 17.66 -21.64
CA LEU A 154 6.69 17.39 -21.84
C LEU A 154 6.39 16.82 -23.24
N LYS A 155 7.04 17.33 -24.29
CA LYS A 155 6.85 16.84 -25.68
C LYS A 155 7.13 15.35 -25.85
N SER A 156 7.89 14.75 -24.95
CA SER A 156 8.27 13.34 -25.05
C SER A 156 7.18 12.36 -24.58
N GLY A 157 6.09 12.83 -23.92
CA GLY A 157 5.16 11.89 -23.31
C GLY A 157 3.78 12.40 -22.91
N VAL A 158 3.40 13.66 -23.28
CA VAL A 158 2.06 14.19 -23.01
C VAL A 158 1.27 14.37 -24.29
N ASP A 159 -0.06 14.32 -24.19
CA ASP A 159 -0.96 14.49 -25.33
C ASP A 159 -1.11 15.97 -25.73
N GLU A 160 -1.21 16.85 -24.72
CA GLU A 160 -1.37 18.29 -24.88
C GLU A 160 -0.51 19.07 -23.88
N ILE A 161 -0.10 20.27 -24.25
CA ILE A 161 0.69 21.15 -23.39
C ILE A 161 -0.05 22.47 -23.20
N TYR A 162 -0.38 22.75 -21.93
CA TYR A 162 -0.87 24.06 -21.51
C TYR A 162 0.30 24.94 -21.10
N GLU A 163 0.51 26.06 -21.81
CA GLU A 163 1.46 27.09 -21.45
C GLU A 163 0.80 28.06 -20.48
N VAL A 164 1.37 28.19 -19.26
CA VAL A 164 0.83 29.09 -18.25
C VAL A 164 1.20 30.53 -18.58
N GLU A 165 0.19 31.32 -18.89
CA GLU A 165 0.34 32.75 -19.13
C GLU A 165 0.57 33.53 -17.83
N SER A 166 1.43 34.55 -17.87
CA SER A 166 1.62 35.51 -16.78
C SER A 166 0.28 36.18 -16.41
N LEU A 167 0.17 36.59 -15.15
CA LEU A 167 -0.99 37.36 -14.71
C LEU A 167 -1.09 38.66 -15.56
N ASN A 168 -2.30 38.99 -15.97
CA ASN A 168 -2.56 40.26 -16.65
C ASN A 168 -2.38 41.44 -15.68
N ARG A 169 -2.54 42.67 -16.17
CA ARG A 169 -2.24 43.88 -15.40
C ARG A 169 -3.17 44.01 -14.20
N ASP A 170 -4.44 43.71 -14.34
CA ASP A 170 -5.44 43.87 -13.29
C ASP A 170 -5.30 42.74 -12.24
N GLU A 171 -5.10 41.48 -12.69
CA GLU A 171 -4.75 40.35 -11.81
C GLU A 171 -3.46 40.62 -11.02
N SER A 172 -2.44 41.17 -11.68
CA SER A 172 -1.16 41.51 -11.04
C SER A 172 -1.32 42.62 -9.99
N LEU A 173 -2.15 43.62 -10.30
CA LEU A 173 -2.44 44.73 -9.37
C LEU A 173 -3.21 44.23 -8.15
N LEU A 174 -4.18 43.39 -8.37
CA LEU A 174 -4.98 42.79 -7.32
C LEU A 174 -4.08 41.93 -6.39
N LEU A 175 -3.28 41.03 -6.95
CA LEU A 175 -2.41 40.13 -6.16
C LEU A 175 -1.36 40.96 -5.35
N LEU A 176 -0.72 41.93 -5.97
CA LEU A 176 0.20 42.85 -5.27
C LEU A 176 -0.50 43.59 -4.14
N SER A 177 -1.73 44.09 -4.39
CA SER A 177 -2.47 44.90 -3.43
C SER A 177 -2.89 44.13 -2.21
N VAL A 178 -3.30 42.87 -2.39
CA VAL A 178 -3.63 41.96 -1.29
C VAL A 178 -2.44 41.80 -0.35
N HIS A 179 -1.25 41.58 -0.89
CA HIS A 179 -0.04 41.35 -0.07
C HIS A 179 0.63 42.61 0.42
N ALA A 180 0.48 43.75 -0.27
CA ALA A 180 1.11 45.03 0.11
C ALA A 180 0.23 45.93 0.97
N PHE A 181 -1.11 45.75 0.92
CA PHE A 181 -2.05 46.66 1.61
C PHE A 181 -3.16 45.90 2.35
N ASN A 182 -3.17 44.58 2.28
CA ASN A 182 -4.25 43.70 2.81
C ASN A 182 -5.65 44.12 2.31
N GLN A 183 -5.75 44.55 1.03
CA GLN A 183 -6.99 44.96 0.37
C GLN A 183 -6.90 44.76 -1.16
N ASN A 184 -8.05 44.79 -1.85
CA ASN A 184 -8.11 44.45 -3.27
C ASN A 184 -7.57 45.52 -4.25
N HIS A 185 -7.21 46.70 -3.76
CA HIS A 185 -6.69 47.82 -4.58
C HIS A 185 -5.65 48.63 -3.80
N PRO A 186 -4.70 49.25 -4.48
CA PRO A 186 -3.74 50.13 -3.82
C PRO A 186 -4.39 51.40 -3.28
N PHE A 187 -3.81 51.99 -2.25
CA PHE A 187 -4.14 53.38 -1.90
C PHE A 187 -3.80 54.30 -3.05
N GLN A 188 -4.58 55.38 -3.24
CA GLN A 188 -4.44 56.30 -4.36
C GLN A 188 -3.02 56.89 -4.52
N GLU A 189 -2.37 57.20 -3.40
CA GLU A 189 -1.00 57.70 -3.36
C GLU A 189 0.07 56.66 -3.76
N PHE A 190 -0.22 55.37 -3.67
CA PHE A 190 0.69 54.27 -4.07
C PHE A 190 0.41 53.73 -5.47
N MET A 191 -0.64 54.18 -6.18
CA MET A 191 -1.06 53.65 -7.44
C MET A 191 0.06 53.60 -8.50
N GLN A 192 0.86 54.69 -8.62
CA GLN A 192 1.95 54.76 -9.59
C GLN A 192 3.12 53.83 -9.23
N LEU A 193 3.42 53.72 -7.93
CA LEU A 193 4.45 52.82 -7.43
C LEU A 193 4.05 51.35 -7.60
N SER A 194 2.78 51.03 -7.34
CA SER A 194 2.22 49.67 -7.59
C SER A 194 2.31 49.29 -9.07
N LYS A 195 1.99 50.23 -9.99
CA LYS A 195 2.18 49.97 -11.43
C LYS A 195 3.65 49.72 -11.80
N SER A 196 4.58 50.41 -11.16
CA SER A 196 6.01 50.15 -11.36
C SER A 196 6.44 48.80 -10.79
N ALA A 197 5.92 48.43 -9.63
CA ALA A 197 6.19 47.13 -8.99
C ALA A 197 5.75 45.98 -9.88
N ILE A 198 4.52 46.04 -10.46
CA ILE A 198 4.00 45.00 -11.39
C ILE A 198 4.87 44.86 -12.64
N TYR A 199 5.38 46.01 -13.16
CA TYR A 199 6.26 46.01 -14.33
C TYR A 199 7.55 45.22 -14.09
N TYR A 200 8.14 45.30 -12.89
CA TYR A 200 9.33 44.51 -12.55
C TYR A 200 9.03 43.05 -12.28
N ALA A 201 7.87 42.72 -11.71
CA ALA A 201 7.43 41.37 -11.45
C ALA A 201 6.99 40.64 -12.74
N LYS A 202 6.71 41.37 -13.85
CA LYS A 202 6.29 40.82 -15.17
C LYS A 202 5.12 39.85 -15.09
N GLY A 203 4.16 40.07 -14.19
CA GLY A 203 3.00 39.19 -13.97
C GLY A 203 3.33 37.83 -13.38
N ASN A 204 4.52 37.63 -12.82
CA ASN A 204 4.85 36.41 -12.13
C ASN A 204 4.26 36.42 -10.71
N PRO A 205 3.36 35.47 -10.36
CA PRO A 205 2.68 35.45 -9.05
C PRO A 205 3.63 35.45 -7.85
N LEU A 206 4.66 34.60 -7.85
CA LEU A 206 5.63 34.53 -6.76
C LEU A 206 6.34 35.86 -6.54
N ALA A 207 6.79 36.49 -7.64
CA ALA A 207 7.46 37.80 -7.53
C ALA A 207 6.51 38.87 -6.99
N LEU A 208 5.25 38.87 -7.37
CA LEU A 208 4.23 39.81 -6.85
C LEU A 208 3.93 39.60 -5.37
N ILE A 209 3.80 38.34 -4.94
CA ILE A 209 3.58 37.98 -3.53
C ILE A 209 4.78 38.45 -2.67
N VAL A 210 5.98 37.99 -3.03
CA VAL A 210 7.21 38.33 -2.28
C VAL A 210 7.46 39.82 -2.25
N LEU A 211 7.25 40.53 -3.38
CA LEU A 211 7.40 41.97 -3.44
C LEU A 211 6.32 42.69 -2.62
N GLY A 212 5.06 42.21 -2.67
CA GLY A 212 3.97 42.73 -1.86
C GLY A 212 4.24 42.60 -0.37
N CYS A 213 4.64 41.44 0.11
CA CYS A 213 5.04 41.23 1.52
C CYS A 213 6.25 42.06 1.91
N PHE A 214 7.23 42.21 1.03
CA PHE A 214 8.39 43.11 1.29
C PHE A 214 7.98 44.56 1.44
N LEU A 215 7.00 45.06 0.69
CA LEU A 215 6.54 46.45 0.66
C LEU A 215 5.41 46.73 1.69
N PHE A 216 4.90 45.74 2.33
CA PHE A 216 3.81 45.83 3.33
C PHE A 216 4.23 46.78 4.48
N GLU A 217 3.32 47.67 4.89
CA GLU A 217 3.49 48.66 5.94
C GLU A 217 4.67 49.63 5.74
N LYS A 218 5.34 49.66 4.59
CA LYS A 218 6.42 50.60 4.29
C LYS A 218 5.88 51.94 3.80
N ARG A 219 6.59 53.00 4.18
CA ARG A 219 6.28 54.37 3.73
C ARG A 219 6.54 54.53 2.23
N LYS A 220 5.90 55.49 1.61
CA LYS A 220 6.04 55.78 0.17
C LYS A 220 7.50 55.98 -0.26
N GLN A 221 8.31 56.66 0.54
CA GLN A 221 9.75 56.89 0.28
C GLN A 221 10.53 55.53 0.22
N ASP A 222 10.16 54.60 1.09
CA ASP A 222 10.82 53.30 1.15
C ASP A 222 10.46 52.45 -0.10
N TRP A 223 9.21 52.56 -0.61
CA TRP A 223 8.80 52.00 -1.90
C TRP A 223 9.63 52.56 -3.06
N GLU A 224 9.80 53.95 -3.10
CA GLU A 224 10.57 54.60 -4.16
C GLU A 224 12.04 54.13 -4.15
N ILE A 225 12.65 54.01 -2.96
CA ILE A 225 14.02 53.48 -2.81
C ILE A 225 14.11 52.04 -3.34
N ALA A 226 13.18 51.17 -2.94
CA ALA A 226 13.16 49.77 -3.34
C ALA A 226 13.02 49.59 -4.84
N LEU A 227 12.07 50.28 -5.45
CA LEU A 227 11.83 50.23 -6.91
C LEU A 227 12.97 50.87 -7.71
N ASN A 228 13.61 51.92 -7.21
CA ASN A 228 14.80 52.54 -7.80
C ASN A 228 16.01 51.59 -7.77
N LYS A 229 16.15 50.75 -6.73
CA LYS A 229 17.17 49.69 -6.68
C LYS A 229 16.96 48.68 -7.81
N LEU A 230 15.71 48.23 -8.03
CA LEU A 230 15.35 47.34 -9.15
C LEU A 230 15.62 47.98 -10.52
N ARG A 231 15.38 49.29 -10.66
CA ARG A 231 15.62 50.04 -11.90
C ARG A 231 17.09 50.12 -12.29
N ARG A 232 18.00 50.16 -11.33
CA ARG A 232 19.47 50.27 -11.56
C ARG A 232 20.11 48.95 -11.97
N THR A 233 19.43 47.77 -11.77
CA THR A 233 19.94 46.48 -12.20
C THR A 233 19.63 46.26 -13.68
N SER A 234 20.67 46.13 -14.49
CA SER A 234 20.59 46.05 -15.95
C SER A 234 19.85 44.82 -16.54
N ASN A 235 19.59 43.78 -15.76
CA ASN A 235 18.77 42.63 -16.08
C ASN A 235 17.51 42.58 -15.20
N VAL A 236 16.41 43.12 -15.72
CA VAL A 236 15.10 43.04 -15.06
C VAL A 236 14.59 41.63 -15.09
N GLY A 237 14.89 40.85 -14.08
CA GLY A 237 14.46 39.47 -13.91
C GLY A 237 13.82 39.23 -12.56
N ILE A 238 12.99 38.20 -12.49
CA ILE A 238 12.30 37.79 -11.27
C ILE A 238 13.26 37.57 -10.09
N LYS A 239 14.46 37.04 -10.36
CA LYS A 239 15.50 36.84 -9.35
C LYS A 239 15.91 38.16 -8.63
N ASN A 240 15.92 39.28 -9.34
CA ASN A 240 16.26 40.59 -8.72
C ASN A 240 15.14 41.07 -7.78
N VAL A 241 13.88 40.76 -8.10
CA VAL A 241 12.75 41.06 -7.21
C VAL A 241 12.82 40.21 -5.96
N LEU A 242 13.07 38.93 -6.09
CA LEU A 242 13.23 38.01 -4.94
C LEU A 242 14.43 38.40 -4.08
N ARG A 243 15.55 38.81 -4.71
CA ARG A 243 16.76 39.30 -4.02
C ARG A 243 16.50 40.51 -3.15
N LEU A 244 15.60 41.40 -3.56
CA LEU A 244 15.25 42.61 -2.78
C LEU A 244 14.67 42.23 -1.41
N SER A 245 13.83 41.20 -1.33
CA SER A 245 13.26 40.72 -0.06
C SER A 245 14.31 40.09 0.85
N TYR A 246 15.25 39.34 0.31
CA TYR A 246 16.38 38.79 1.04
C TYR A 246 17.29 39.91 1.56
N ASP A 247 17.64 40.89 0.71
CA ASP A 247 18.51 42.01 1.10
C ASP A 247 17.91 42.85 2.25
N GLY A 248 16.58 42.88 2.34
CA GLY A 248 15.85 43.59 3.41
C GLY A 248 15.68 42.79 4.70
N LEU A 249 16.29 41.62 4.84
CA LEU A 249 16.37 40.85 6.07
C LEU A 249 17.48 41.41 6.98
N GLU A 250 17.37 41.21 8.29
CA GLU A 250 18.46 41.42 9.23
C GLU A 250 19.52 40.31 9.06
N THR A 251 20.68 40.49 9.66
CA THR A 251 21.83 39.58 9.45
C THR A 251 21.48 38.16 9.88
N GLU A 252 20.87 38.00 11.06
CA GLU A 252 20.50 36.70 11.60
C GLU A 252 19.47 36.01 10.70
N ASP A 253 18.43 36.68 10.22
CA ASP A 253 17.41 36.13 9.33
C ASP A 253 17.98 35.72 7.97
N LYS A 254 19.04 36.42 7.48
CA LYS A 254 19.75 36.03 6.25
C LYS A 254 20.48 34.73 6.42
N GLU A 255 21.14 34.51 7.54
CA GLU A 255 21.84 33.27 7.85
C GLU A 255 20.84 32.08 7.95
N ILE A 256 19.73 32.27 8.69
CA ILE A 256 18.66 31.30 8.79
C ILE A 256 18.08 30.94 7.40
N PHE A 257 17.87 31.98 6.55
CA PHE A 257 17.38 31.73 5.17
C PHE A 257 18.36 30.90 4.35
N LEU A 258 19.69 31.21 4.43
CA LEU A 258 20.73 30.48 3.71
C LEU A 258 20.85 29.01 4.22
N ASP A 259 20.73 28.79 5.53
CA ASP A 259 20.75 27.46 6.12
C ASP A 259 19.57 26.64 5.67
N ILE A 260 18.35 27.20 5.64
CA ILE A 260 17.18 26.53 5.13
C ILE A 260 17.33 26.21 3.63
N ALA A 261 17.87 27.15 2.83
CA ALA A 261 18.08 26.95 1.39
C ALA A 261 19.11 25.85 1.08
N CYS A 262 20.19 25.75 1.86
CA CYS A 262 21.29 24.83 1.63
C CYS A 262 21.08 23.44 2.27
N PHE A 263 20.39 23.38 3.42
CA PHE A 263 20.40 22.16 4.24
C PHE A 263 19.01 21.68 4.67
N PHE A 264 18.02 22.56 4.90
CA PHE A 264 16.83 22.22 5.68
C PHE A 264 15.49 22.30 4.94
N LYS A 265 15.48 22.51 3.61
CA LYS A 265 14.24 22.42 2.81
C LYS A 265 13.63 21.02 2.88
N GLY A 266 12.37 20.93 3.31
CA GLY A 266 11.64 19.67 3.44
C GLY A 266 11.80 18.97 4.79
N GLU A 267 12.64 19.51 5.69
CA GLU A 267 12.86 18.97 7.04
C GLU A 267 11.78 19.40 8.04
N ASP A 268 11.65 18.64 9.13
CA ASP A 268 10.71 18.91 10.22
C ASP A 268 11.05 20.22 10.95
N VAL A 269 10.04 21.06 11.20
CA VAL A 269 10.23 22.38 11.82
C VAL A 269 10.89 22.30 13.20
N TYR A 270 10.45 21.35 14.05
CA TYR A 270 11.03 21.21 15.40
C TYR A 270 12.48 20.74 15.32
N PHE A 271 12.78 19.87 14.38
CA PHE A 271 14.13 19.41 14.11
C PHE A 271 15.06 20.59 13.74
N VAL A 272 14.65 21.40 12.76
CA VAL A 272 15.44 22.55 12.30
C VAL A 272 15.61 23.61 13.41
N LYS A 273 14.54 23.91 14.17
CA LYS A 273 14.61 24.84 15.31
C LYS A 273 15.68 24.39 16.31
N ARG A 274 15.67 23.10 16.70
CA ARG A 274 16.66 22.59 17.67
C ARG A 274 18.11 22.73 17.21
N ILE A 275 18.36 22.51 15.91
CA ILE A 275 19.70 22.66 15.33
C ILE A 275 20.12 24.14 15.37
N LEU A 276 19.34 25.04 14.81
CA LEU A 276 19.70 26.43 14.63
C LEU A 276 19.69 27.22 15.95
N ASP A 277 18.80 26.89 16.91
CA ASP A 277 18.90 27.41 18.31
C ASP A 277 20.22 26.94 18.95
N GLY A 278 20.67 25.69 18.66
CA GLY A 278 21.99 25.23 19.09
C GLY A 278 23.15 25.97 18.48
N CYS A 279 22.97 26.56 17.28
CA CYS A 279 23.92 27.46 16.63
C CYS A 279 23.87 28.91 17.20
N GLY A 280 22.92 29.24 18.08
CA GLY A 280 22.76 30.52 18.73
C GLY A 280 21.79 31.47 18.02
N PHE A 281 20.97 30.98 17.08
CA PHE A 281 19.92 31.74 16.39
C PHE A 281 18.62 31.77 17.19
N SER A 282 17.82 32.79 17.00
CA SER A 282 16.48 32.94 17.60
C SER A 282 15.40 32.41 16.67
N MET A 283 15.31 31.05 16.54
CA MET A 283 14.57 30.41 15.47
C MET A 283 13.07 30.70 15.45
N ASP A 284 12.40 30.85 16.61
CA ASP A 284 10.96 31.14 16.62
C ASP A 284 10.67 32.52 15.97
N LEU A 285 11.51 33.49 16.19
CA LEU A 285 11.38 34.81 15.58
C LEU A 285 11.75 34.74 14.09
N GLY A 286 12.92 34.19 13.75
CA GLY A 286 13.44 34.13 12.39
C GLY A 286 12.51 33.34 11.42
N ILE A 287 11.99 32.18 11.82
CA ILE A 287 11.00 31.43 11.02
C ILE A 287 9.75 32.27 10.75
N ASN A 288 9.20 32.95 11.77
CA ASN A 288 8.01 33.77 11.59
C ASN A 288 8.27 34.94 10.62
N ILE A 289 9.42 35.61 10.73
CA ILE A 289 9.83 36.69 9.80
C ILE A 289 9.94 36.17 8.37
N LEU A 290 10.54 34.98 8.15
CA LEU A 290 10.69 34.40 6.82
C LEU A 290 9.34 33.96 6.24
N VAL A 291 8.41 33.45 7.07
CA VAL A 291 7.04 33.11 6.68
C VAL A 291 6.26 34.39 6.31
N ASP A 292 6.30 35.43 7.16
CA ASP A 292 5.58 36.67 6.92
C ASP A 292 6.05 37.39 5.63
N LYS A 293 7.33 37.20 5.28
CA LYS A 293 7.89 37.73 4.02
C LYS A 293 7.67 36.77 2.82
N SER A 294 6.94 35.71 3.00
CA SER A 294 6.69 34.66 1.97
C SER A 294 7.96 34.05 1.36
N LEU A 295 9.06 34.03 2.12
CA LEU A 295 10.31 33.39 1.70
C LEU A 295 10.34 31.90 2.00
N ILE A 296 9.62 31.45 3.02
CA ILE A 296 9.38 30.03 3.35
C ILE A 296 7.91 29.82 3.68
N THR A 297 7.50 28.53 3.66
CA THR A 297 6.16 28.11 4.09
C THR A 297 6.28 26.89 5.00
N ILE A 298 5.30 26.68 5.89
CA ILE A 298 5.22 25.50 6.73
C ILE A 298 4.01 24.69 6.30
N SER A 299 4.23 23.42 5.92
CA SER A 299 3.17 22.48 5.57
C SER A 299 3.46 21.12 6.18
N ASN A 300 2.47 20.51 6.86
CA ASN A 300 2.61 19.23 7.56
C ASN A 300 3.82 19.16 8.50
N ASN A 301 4.03 20.24 9.24
CA ASN A 301 5.17 20.43 10.17
C ASN A 301 6.56 20.39 9.51
N LYS A 302 6.64 20.64 8.19
CA LYS A 302 7.89 20.70 7.42
C LYS A 302 8.11 22.09 6.85
N LEU A 303 9.38 22.51 6.78
CA LEU A 303 9.80 23.76 6.14
C LEU A 303 9.86 23.58 4.63
N TRP A 304 9.17 24.45 3.91
CA TRP A 304 9.18 24.50 2.46
C TRP A 304 9.66 25.86 1.95
N MET A 305 10.41 25.83 0.87
CA MET A 305 10.90 27.00 0.17
C MET A 305 10.69 26.79 -1.33
N HIS A 306 10.19 27.81 -2.02
CA HIS A 306 10.06 27.74 -3.48
C HIS A 306 11.45 27.62 -4.12
N ASP A 307 11.58 26.79 -5.18
CA ASP A 307 12.88 26.50 -5.82
C ASP A 307 13.63 27.74 -6.30
N LEU A 308 12.93 28.76 -6.81
CA LEU A 308 13.60 30.01 -7.20
C LEU A 308 14.23 30.73 -6.01
N LEU A 309 13.66 30.64 -4.82
CA LEU A 309 14.22 31.20 -3.59
C LEU A 309 15.42 30.35 -3.12
N GLN A 310 15.31 29.04 -3.23
CA GLN A 310 16.40 28.11 -2.96
C GLN A 310 17.57 28.32 -3.92
N GLU A 311 17.31 28.36 -5.24
CA GLU A 311 18.32 28.68 -6.25
C GLU A 311 18.99 30.02 -5.99
N MET A 312 18.24 31.04 -5.53
CA MET A 312 18.79 32.34 -5.14
C MET A 312 19.70 32.20 -3.92
N GLY A 313 19.31 31.44 -2.90
CA GLY A 313 20.15 31.17 -1.72
C GLY A 313 21.46 30.50 -2.12
N TRP A 314 21.41 29.50 -2.96
CA TRP A 314 22.58 28.80 -3.50
C TRP A 314 23.50 29.75 -4.28
N GLU A 315 22.93 30.60 -5.17
CA GLU A 315 23.70 31.60 -5.91
C GLU A 315 24.38 32.64 -4.99
N ILE A 316 23.76 32.97 -3.86
CA ILE A 316 24.35 33.92 -2.89
C ILE A 316 25.62 33.32 -2.31
N VAL A 317 25.53 32.08 -1.80
CA VAL A 317 26.68 31.36 -1.22
C VAL A 317 27.76 31.07 -2.27
N GLN A 318 27.38 30.66 -3.49
CA GLN A 318 28.38 30.44 -4.56
C GLN A 318 29.13 31.72 -4.93
N LYS A 319 28.48 32.88 -4.88
CA LYS A 319 29.14 34.20 -5.18
C LYS A 319 30.10 34.68 -4.09
N GLU A 320 30.08 34.11 -2.89
CA GLU A 320 31.07 34.38 -1.85
C GLU A 320 32.48 33.99 -2.35
N SER A 321 32.58 32.84 -3.05
CA SER A 321 33.80 32.42 -3.73
C SER A 321 33.47 31.47 -4.89
N ILE A 322 33.67 31.91 -6.14
CA ILE A 322 33.34 31.15 -7.35
C ILE A 322 34.36 30.05 -7.57
N GLU A 323 35.62 30.32 -7.48
CA GLU A 323 36.71 29.41 -7.83
C GLU A 323 37.17 28.51 -6.68
N GLU A 324 36.98 28.94 -5.43
CA GLU A 324 37.47 28.24 -4.24
C GLU A 324 36.30 27.93 -3.30
N PRO A 325 35.60 26.75 -3.48
CA PRO A 325 34.46 26.39 -2.63
C PRO A 325 34.79 26.41 -1.12
N GLY A 326 36.00 26.08 -0.73
CA GLY A 326 36.44 26.09 0.67
C GLY A 326 36.48 27.46 1.37
N LYS A 327 36.19 28.57 0.66
CA LYS A 327 36.02 29.90 1.19
C LYS A 327 34.57 30.38 1.29
N ARG A 328 33.58 29.47 0.97
CA ARG A 328 32.15 29.73 1.12
C ARG A 328 31.71 29.46 2.54
N SER A 329 30.68 30.15 2.97
CA SER A 329 30.10 29.97 4.30
C SER A 329 29.38 28.59 4.42
N ARG A 330 28.82 28.06 3.32
CA ARG A 330 28.08 26.81 3.28
C ARG A 330 28.49 25.90 2.14
N LEU A 331 28.65 24.61 2.43
CA LEU A 331 29.01 23.57 1.47
C LEU A 331 27.91 22.50 1.46
N TRP A 332 27.10 22.41 0.40
CA TRP A 332 26.00 21.45 0.25
C TRP A 332 26.10 20.59 -1.02
N HIS A 333 26.80 21.07 -2.06
CA HIS A 333 26.96 20.34 -3.31
C HIS A 333 28.04 19.26 -3.16
N HIS A 334 27.70 18.01 -3.45
CA HIS A 334 28.55 16.84 -3.18
C HIS A 334 29.96 16.95 -3.80
N GLU A 335 30.10 17.50 -5.02
CA GLU A 335 31.39 17.69 -5.69
C GLU A 335 32.25 18.75 -4.98
N ASP A 336 31.67 19.87 -4.59
CA ASP A 336 32.37 20.96 -3.87
C ASP A 336 32.84 20.44 -2.50
N VAL A 337 31.95 19.77 -1.76
CA VAL A 337 32.28 19.16 -0.46
C VAL A 337 33.40 18.13 -0.59
N TYR A 338 33.27 17.20 -1.56
CA TYR A 338 34.30 16.20 -1.84
C TYR A 338 35.64 16.84 -2.17
N HIS A 339 35.63 17.85 -3.06
CA HIS A 339 36.85 18.57 -3.43
C HIS A 339 37.50 19.25 -2.21
N VAL A 340 36.71 19.98 -1.42
CA VAL A 340 37.20 20.71 -0.24
C VAL A 340 37.78 19.74 0.80
N LEU A 341 37.10 18.66 1.06
CA LEU A 341 37.52 17.67 2.06
C LEU A 341 38.74 16.85 1.60
N THR A 342 38.80 16.42 0.33
CA THR A 342 39.96 15.64 -0.18
C THR A 342 41.19 16.48 -0.41
N LYS A 343 41.03 17.74 -0.82
CA LYS A 343 42.16 18.67 -1.08
C LYS A 343 42.57 19.50 0.13
N ASN A 344 41.86 19.37 1.25
CA ASN A 344 42.09 20.17 2.47
C ASN A 344 42.10 21.67 2.20
N THR A 345 41.17 22.15 1.35
CA THR A 345 41.08 23.56 0.93
C THR A 345 40.07 24.37 1.74
N GLY A 346 39.40 23.80 2.73
CA GLY A 346 38.47 24.50 3.62
C GLY A 346 39.15 25.61 4.43
N THR A 347 38.38 26.67 4.71
CA THR A 347 38.86 27.84 5.48
C THR A 347 37.97 28.10 6.70
N GLN A 348 38.28 29.12 7.49
CA GLN A 348 37.49 29.56 8.66
C GLN A 348 36.12 30.09 8.29
N GLU A 349 35.90 30.43 7.04
CA GLU A 349 34.61 30.96 6.54
C GLU A 349 33.52 29.88 6.45
N VAL A 350 33.90 28.59 6.49
CA VAL A 350 32.93 27.49 6.39
C VAL A 350 32.17 27.31 7.70
N GLU A 351 30.89 27.65 7.71
CA GLU A 351 29.98 27.57 8.87
C GLU A 351 29.14 26.30 8.85
N GLY A 352 28.80 25.78 7.64
CA GLY A 352 27.96 24.58 7.46
C GLY A 352 28.44 23.69 6.35
N ILE A 353 28.34 22.34 6.57
CA ILE A 353 28.67 21.31 5.58
C ILE A 353 27.59 20.25 5.62
N ALA A 354 26.99 19.94 4.46
CA ALA A 354 26.18 18.75 4.28
C ALA A 354 26.86 17.84 3.24
N LEU A 355 27.07 16.57 3.57
CA LEU A 355 27.75 15.62 2.71
C LEU A 355 26.88 14.40 2.44
N ASP A 356 26.42 14.24 1.20
CA ASP A 356 25.82 13.02 0.69
C ASP A 356 26.89 12.19 -0.03
N LEU A 357 27.31 11.10 0.59
CA LEU A 357 28.34 10.18 0.05
C LEU A 357 27.75 9.07 -0.83
N SER A 358 26.46 9.05 -1.08
CA SER A 358 25.83 8.03 -1.94
C SER A 358 26.38 8.02 -3.37
N GLN A 359 26.99 9.13 -3.79
CA GLN A 359 27.54 9.37 -5.13
C GLN A 359 29.06 9.24 -5.22
N THR A 360 29.77 9.04 -4.09
CA THR A 360 31.23 9.02 -4.08
C THR A 360 31.78 7.66 -3.65
N LYS A 361 32.77 7.13 -4.40
CA LYS A 361 33.29 5.76 -4.20
C LYS A 361 34.21 5.60 -2.97
N GLU A 362 34.95 6.61 -2.56
CA GLU A 362 35.83 6.60 -1.36
C GLU A 362 36.07 8.03 -0.87
N LEU A 363 35.78 8.30 0.38
CA LEU A 363 36.19 9.54 1.06
C LEU A 363 36.99 9.17 2.33
N ARG A 364 38.28 9.41 2.31
CA ARG A 364 39.16 9.25 3.49
C ARG A 364 39.35 10.61 4.15
N LEU A 365 38.71 10.83 5.29
CA LEU A 365 38.86 12.00 6.10
C LEU A 365 40.14 11.86 6.95
N THR A 366 41.02 12.84 6.89
CA THR A 366 42.21 12.90 7.71
C THR A 366 42.09 13.97 8.77
N SER A 367 42.85 13.89 9.85
CA SER A 367 42.91 14.91 10.88
C SER A 367 43.22 16.34 10.34
N ASN A 368 43.82 16.44 9.15
CA ASN A 368 44.09 17.72 8.49
C ASN A 368 42.91 18.25 7.67
N THR A 369 41.92 17.46 7.36
CA THR A 369 40.80 17.81 6.47
C THR A 369 39.99 19.01 7.01
N PHE A 370 39.79 19.08 8.30
CA PHE A 370 39.02 20.14 8.96
C PHE A 370 39.87 21.18 9.67
N LYS A 371 41.20 20.99 9.72
CA LYS A 371 42.13 21.84 10.50
C LYS A 371 42.11 23.32 10.10
N LYS A 372 41.85 23.61 8.83
CA LYS A 372 41.81 24.99 8.33
C LYS A 372 40.46 25.66 8.48
N MET A 373 39.39 24.86 8.55
CA MET A 373 38.03 25.34 8.73
C MET A 373 37.74 25.70 10.17
N TYR A 374 38.43 25.04 11.12
CA TYR A 374 38.28 25.24 12.55
C TYR A 374 39.67 25.44 13.18
N PRO A 375 40.19 26.67 13.28
CA PRO A 375 41.51 26.89 13.79
C PRO A 375 41.58 26.67 15.29
N SER A 376 42.03 25.49 15.73
CA SER A 376 42.49 25.34 17.11
C SER A 376 44.04 25.48 17.16
N LYS A 377 44.45 26.22 18.14
CA LYS A 377 45.88 26.38 18.46
C LYS A 377 46.44 25.04 18.97
N SER A 378 47.32 24.43 18.18
CA SER A 378 48.10 23.21 18.47
C SER A 378 47.33 21.88 18.59
N LEU A 379 47.61 21.00 17.69
CA LEU A 379 48.03 19.60 17.85
C LEU A 379 47.68 18.76 16.62
N PRO A 380 48.50 17.83 16.21
CA PRO A 380 48.44 17.12 14.93
C PRO A 380 47.39 15.98 14.93
N SER A 381 46.71 15.68 15.99
CA SER A 381 45.82 14.54 16.13
C SER A 381 44.34 14.87 16.40
N ASN A 382 43.92 16.12 16.51
CA ASN A 382 42.61 16.49 16.98
C ASN A 382 41.78 17.24 15.92
N PHE A 383 40.77 16.56 15.38
CA PHE A 383 39.62 17.18 14.80
C PHE A 383 38.84 17.83 15.98
N CYS A 384 38.68 19.15 16.04
CA CYS A 384 37.94 19.83 17.06
C CYS A 384 36.81 20.66 16.47
N PRO A 385 35.65 20.02 16.16
CA PRO A 385 34.47 20.70 15.68
C PRO A 385 33.65 21.25 16.86
N GLU A 386 34.17 22.25 17.58
CA GLU A 386 33.48 22.89 18.70
C GLU A 386 32.10 23.41 18.33
N ASN A 387 31.88 23.72 17.06
CA ASN A 387 30.64 24.26 16.52
C ASN A 387 29.82 23.24 15.70
N LEU A 388 30.26 22.01 15.58
CA LEU A 388 29.54 20.97 14.83
C LEU A 388 28.24 20.60 15.56
N VAL A 389 27.09 20.82 14.92
CA VAL A 389 25.77 20.48 15.47
C VAL A 389 25.25 19.18 14.90
N GLU A 390 25.51 18.88 13.63
CA GLU A 390 25.09 17.65 12.96
C GLU A 390 26.22 17.08 12.11
N LEU A 391 26.40 15.77 12.22
CA LEU A 391 27.27 14.95 11.36
C LEU A 391 26.40 13.95 10.60
N ASN A 392 26.21 14.19 9.30
CA ASN A 392 25.39 13.36 8.43
C ASN A 392 26.24 12.73 7.32
N LEU A 393 26.60 11.44 7.48
CA LEU A 393 27.48 10.69 6.59
C LEU A 393 26.88 9.28 6.24
N PRO A 394 25.65 9.21 5.74
CA PRO A 394 25.07 7.90 5.41
C PRO A 394 25.79 7.27 4.22
N ARG A 395 25.90 5.93 4.22
CA ARG A 395 26.55 5.13 3.16
C ARG A 395 28.00 5.49 2.90
N SER A 396 28.70 5.98 3.92
CA SER A 396 30.12 6.31 3.79
C SER A 396 30.99 5.06 3.84
N ASN A 397 32.16 5.12 3.16
CA ASN A 397 33.16 4.08 3.20
C ASN A 397 34.17 4.27 4.34
N VAL A 398 33.81 5.06 5.38
CA VAL A 398 34.70 5.32 6.51
C VAL A 398 34.81 4.07 7.41
N GLU A 399 36.00 3.72 7.77
CA GLU A 399 36.31 2.67 8.75
C GLU A 399 36.33 3.24 10.18
N GLN A 400 36.71 4.52 10.33
CA GLN A 400 36.75 5.26 11.58
C GLN A 400 36.61 6.74 11.30
N LEU A 401 35.89 7.51 12.15
CA LEU A 401 35.67 8.94 11.96
C LEU A 401 36.88 9.77 12.40
N TRP A 402 37.37 9.57 13.63
CA TRP A 402 38.54 10.24 14.21
C TRP A 402 39.15 9.40 15.32
N GLU A 403 40.33 9.77 15.73
CA GLU A 403 41.04 9.19 16.88
C GLU A 403 41.01 10.10 18.09
N GLY A 404 40.87 9.51 19.30
CA GLY A 404 40.88 10.22 20.57
C GLY A 404 39.58 10.96 20.90
N VAL A 405 39.62 11.71 21.99
CA VAL A 405 38.48 12.52 22.50
C VAL A 405 38.46 13.89 21.81
N GLN A 406 37.30 14.24 21.27
CA GLN A 406 37.08 15.52 20.60
C GLN A 406 36.19 16.44 21.42
N ASP A 407 36.29 17.74 21.19
CA ASP A 407 35.37 18.72 21.78
C ASP A 407 34.09 18.85 20.92
N LEU A 408 33.00 18.15 21.35
CA LEU A 408 31.76 18.02 20.60
C LEU A 408 30.59 18.65 21.37
N VAL A 409 30.81 19.73 22.07
CA VAL A 409 29.88 20.34 23.03
C VAL A 409 28.52 20.73 22.42
N LYS A 410 28.49 21.04 21.13
CA LYS A 410 27.25 21.43 20.41
C LYS A 410 26.65 20.33 19.57
N LEU A 411 27.30 19.17 19.44
CA LEU A 411 26.85 18.08 18.56
C LEU A 411 25.56 17.46 19.07
N LYS A 412 24.49 17.54 18.25
CA LYS A 412 23.16 17.04 18.57
C LYS A 412 22.78 15.77 17.80
N ARG A 413 23.34 15.58 16.58
CA ARG A 413 22.96 14.45 15.73
C ARG A 413 24.16 13.86 15.01
N ILE A 414 24.16 12.51 14.96
CA ILE A 414 25.09 11.73 14.11
C ILE A 414 24.27 10.74 13.30
N ASP A 415 24.39 10.78 11.96
CA ASP A 415 23.86 9.76 11.06
C ASP A 415 25.00 9.15 10.22
N LEU A 416 25.26 7.89 10.48
CA LEU A 416 26.25 7.05 9.77
C LEU A 416 25.58 5.84 9.13
N SER A 417 24.25 5.92 8.88
CA SER A 417 23.48 4.79 8.40
C SER A 417 24.04 4.20 7.12
N TYR A 418 24.06 2.86 7.04
CA TYR A 418 24.59 2.07 5.93
C TYR A 418 26.09 2.30 5.62
N SER A 419 26.87 2.83 6.57
CA SER A 419 28.33 2.91 6.47
C SER A 419 28.92 1.52 6.80
N GLU A 420 28.89 0.63 5.81
CA GLU A 420 29.19 -0.80 5.99
C GLU A 420 30.62 -1.10 6.44
N TYR A 421 31.56 -0.20 6.15
CA TYR A 421 32.98 -0.35 6.51
C TYR A 421 33.32 0.15 7.91
N LEU A 422 32.39 0.83 8.60
CA LEU A 422 32.60 1.36 9.93
C LEU A 422 32.83 0.24 10.93
N ILE A 423 34.02 0.22 11.57
CA ILE A 423 34.43 -0.81 12.53
C ILE A 423 34.12 -0.42 13.96
N GLN A 424 34.30 0.88 14.29
CA GLN A 424 34.05 1.41 15.63
C GLN A 424 33.56 2.87 15.55
N ILE A 425 32.74 3.27 16.53
CA ILE A 425 32.39 4.68 16.72
C ILE A 425 33.49 5.35 17.56
N PRO A 426 33.75 6.65 17.30
CA PRO A 426 34.73 7.39 18.10
C PRO A 426 34.28 7.61 19.54
N ASP A 427 35.17 8.14 20.37
CA ASP A 427 34.80 8.56 21.72
C ASP A 427 33.88 9.79 21.66
N LEU A 428 32.67 9.67 22.23
CA LEU A 428 31.62 10.70 22.28
C LEU A 428 31.43 11.29 23.69
N SER A 429 32.39 11.08 24.61
CA SER A 429 32.23 11.47 26.03
C SER A 429 31.94 12.97 26.20
N ASN A 430 32.41 13.84 25.29
CA ASN A 430 32.15 15.28 25.31
C ASN A 430 30.91 15.72 24.52
N ALA A 431 30.26 14.82 23.80
CA ALA A 431 29.02 15.14 23.05
C ALA A 431 27.79 15.15 23.97
N LYS A 432 27.80 15.98 25.02
CA LYS A 432 26.75 16.01 26.05
C LYS A 432 25.37 16.45 25.56
N GLU A 433 25.34 17.15 24.44
CA GLU A 433 24.12 17.64 23.80
C GLU A 433 23.56 16.66 22.73
N LEU A 434 24.21 15.47 22.55
CA LEU A 434 23.81 14.52 21.53
C LEU A 434 22.42 13.91 21.84
N GLU A 435 21.49 14.09 20.91
CA GLU A 435 20.09 13.69 20.99
C GLU A 435 19.78 12.48 20.10
N SER A 436 20.51 12.32 18.97
CA SER A 436 20.26 11.25 17.99
C SER A 436 21.55 10.63 17.48
N LEU A 437 21.62 9.30 17.53
CA LEU A 437 22.71 8.50 16.96
C LEU A 437 22.13 7.39 16.09
N ASN A 438 22.32 7.50 14.77
CA ASN A 438 21.84 6.53 13.77
C ASN A 438 23.04 5.77 13.15
N LEU A 439 23.12 4.46 13.47
CA LEU A 439 24.15 3.53 12.99
C LEU A 439 23.51 2.39 12.18
N LYS A 440 22.28 2.58 11.66
CA LYS A 440 21.57 1.55 10.91
C LYS A 440 22.41 1.00 9.75
N GLY A 441 22.56 -0.32 9.65
CA GLY A 441 23.23 -0.98 8.54
C GLY A 441 24.76 -0.87 8.55
N CYS A 442 25.40 -0.44 9.64
CA CYS A 442 26.85 -0.49 9.82
C CYS A 442 27.29 -1.93 10.09
N THR A 443 27.37 -2.76 9.05
CA THR A 443 27.50 -4.22 9.17
C THR A 443 28.80 -4.67 9.81
N ASN A 444 29.91 -3.91 9.66
CA ASN A 444 31.22 -4.23 10.23
C ASN A 444 31.46 -3.66 11.64
N LEU A 445 30.49 -2.92 12.19
CA LEU A 445 30.59 -2.38 13.54
C LEU A 445 30.65 -3.52 14.56
N VAL A 446 31.75 -3.61 15.31
CA VAL A 446 32.00 -4.70 16.27
C VAL A 446 31.53 -4.35 17.68
N GLU A 447 31.76 -3.10 18.07
CA GLU A 447 31.42 -2.61 19.41
C GLU A 447 31.05 -1.11 19.39
N VAL A 448 30.30 -0.71 20.37
CA VAL A 448 29.95 0.69 20.64
C VAL A 448 30.78 1.18 21.81
N SER A 449 31.43 2.31 21.66
CA SER A 449 32.27 2.90 22.70
C SER A 449 31.48 3.10 24.02
N SER A 450 32.14 2.81 25.15
CA SER A 450 31.57 3.07 26.47
C SER A 450 31.24 4.54 26.73
N SER A 451 31.76 5.48 25.92
CA SER A 451 31.44 6.90 25.98
C SER A 451 29.95 7.20 25.76
N VAL A 452 29.21 6.33 25.03
CA VAL A 452 27.75 6.49 24.81
C VAL A 452 26.95 6.45 26.12
N GLN A 453 27.45 5.81 27.16
CA GLN A 453 26.81 5.80 28.49
C GLN A 453 26.71 7.21 29.11
N ASN A 454 27.54 8.16 28.71
CA ASN A 454 27.56 9.52 29.26
C ASN A 454 26.66 10.52 28.51
N LEU A 455 25.95 10.05 27.47
CA LEU A 455 25.07 10.87 26.63
C LEU A 455 23.69 11.06 27.28
N ASN A 456 23.60 11.98 28.23
CA ASN A 456 22.39 12.15 29.05
C ASN A 456 21.17 12.69 28.27
N LYS A 457 21.37 13.29 27.09
CA LYS A 457 20.31 13.84 26.23
C LYS A 457 19.93 12.94 25.05
N LEU A 458 20.54 11.77 24.91
CA LEU A 458 20.27 10.85 23.82
C LEU A 458 18.83 10.33 23.91
N GLU A 459 18.01 10.62 22.90
CA GLU A 459 16.60 10.22 22.78
C GLU A 459 16.41 9.09 21.75
N TYR A 460 17.24 9.09 20.68
CA TYR A 460 17.15 8.15 19.58
C TYR A 460 18.48 7.43 19.38
N LEU A 461 18.44 6.09 19.45
CA LEU A 461 19.58 5.22 19.19
C LEU A 461 19.15 4.06 18.28
N ASN A 462 19.66 4.03 17.03
CA ASN A 462 19.33 3.02 16.04
C ASN A 462 20.59 2.28 15.58
N MET A 463 20.66 0.98 15.85
CA MET A 463 21.74 0.08 15.42
C MET A 463 21.21 -1.10 14.59
N GLU A 464 20.05 -0.94 13.94
CA GLU A 464 19.45 -1.96 13.09
C GLU A 464 20.44 -2.43 12.03
N GLY A 465 20.63 -3.75 11.89
CA GLY A 465 21.47 -4.34 10.85
C GLY A 465 22.98 -4.31 11.11
N CYS A 466 23.43 -3.92 12.31
CA CYS A 466 24.85 -4.02 12.71
C CYS A 466 25.21 -5.50 13.00
N LYS A 467 25.45 -6.28 11.94
CA LYS A 467 25.57 -7.76 12.02
C LYS A 467 26.71 -8.24 12.91
N ASN A 468 27.84 -7.52 12.89
CA ASN A 468 29.06 -7.90 13.64
C ASN A 468 29.05 -7.37 15.09
N LEU A 469 28.03 -6.58 15.48
CA LEU A 469 27.93 -6.05 16.83
C LEU A 469 27.79 -7.18 17.86
N SER A 470 28.79 -7.34 18.71
CA SER A 470 28.90 -8.43 19.68
C SER A 470 28.46 -8.05 21.09
N CYS A 471 28.66 -6.77 21.46
CA CYS A 471 28.28 -6.24 22.76
C CYS A 471 27.90 -4.76 22.67
N ILE A 472 27.11 -4.35 23.63
CA ILE A 472 26.75 -2.96 23.89
C ILE A 472 27.22 -2.66 25.32
N PRO A 473 27.77 -1.44 25.58
CA PRO A 473 28.18 -1.06 26.92
C PRO A 473 27.04 -1.23 27.94
N SER A 474 27.39 -1.68 29.14
CA SER A 474 26.45 -2.06 30.19
C SER A 474 25.54 -0.95 30.72
N THR A 475 25.68 0.26 30.22
CA THR A 475 24.81 1.37 30.56
C THR A 475 24.59 2.27 29.37
N VAL A 476 23.79 1.84 28.42
CA VAL A 476 23.10 2.80 27.53
C VAL A 476 21.99 3.43 28.38
N ALA A 477 22.40 4.25 29.33
CA ALA A 477 21.55 4.78 30.40
C ALA A 477 21.19 6.24 30.17
N SER A 478 20.93 6.66 28.93
CA SER A 478 20.24 7.92 28.79
C SER A 478 18.81 7.75 29.32
N LYS A 479 18.46 8.52 30.34
CA LYS A 479 17.08 8.54 30.88
C LYS A 479 16.04 8.95 29.85
N LEU A 480 16.46 9.34 28.66
CA LEU A 480 15.62 9.90 27.57
C LEU A 480 15.42 8.96 26.39
N VAL A 481 16.22 7.89 26.25
CA VAL A 481 16.03 6.91 25.17
C VAL A 481 14.70 6.18 25.40
N ARG A 482 13.75 6.39 24.49
CA ARG A 482 12.45 5.70 24.52
C ARG A 482 12.43 4.45 23.65
N THR A 483 13.16 4.46 22.54
CA THR A 483 13.20 3.37 21.56
C THR A 483 14.63 2.89 21.34
N LEU A 484 14.88 1.60 21.57
CA LEU A 484 16.16 0.94 21.26
C LEU A 484 15.97 -0.06 20.13
N ASN A 485 16.60 0.21 18.97
CA ASN A 485 16.50 -0.65 17.79
C ASN A 485 17.83 -1.37 17.49
N LEU A 486 17.81 -2.70 17.67
CA LEU A 486 18.94 -3.64 17.48
C LEU A 486 18.54 -4.79 16.53
N VAL A 487 17.52 -4.60 15.71
CA VAL A 487 17.07 -5.62 14.75
C VAL A 487 18.21 -6.06 13.85
N GLY A 488 18.42 -7.36 13.72
CA GLY A 488 19.43 -7.93 12.82
C GLY A 488 20.88 -7.85 13.29
N CYS A 489 21.13 -7.49 14.57
CA CYS A 489 22.45 -7.60 15.19
C CYS A 489 22.74 -9.10 15.49
N SER A 490 23.04 -9.86 14.44
CA SER A 490 23.09 -11.33 14.48
C SER A 490 24.22 -11.92 15.36
N ASN A 491 25.23 -11.13 15.72
CA ASN A 491 26.30 -11.54 16.64
C ASN A 491 26.08 -11.13 18.09
N LEU A 492 24.99 -10.37 18.38
CA LEU A 492 24.66 -9.93 19.73
C LEU A 492 24.11 -11.09 20.55
N LYS A 493 24.94 -11.63 21.50
CA LYS A 493 24.60 -12.80 22.32
C LYS A 493 23.99 -12.45 23.67
N LYS A 494 24.36 -11.32 24.25
CA LYS A 494 23.90 -10.87 25.57
C LYS A 494 22.78 -9.84 25.40
N PHE A 495 21.78 -9.94 26.28
CA PHE A 495 20.76 -8.90 26.39
C PHE A 495 21.44 -7.60 26.89
N PRO A 496 21.17 -6.44 26.26
CA PRO A 496 21.77 -5.18 26.69
C PRO A 496 21.33 -4.81 28.11
N GLU A 497 22.27 -4.36 28.93
CA GLU A 497 21.98 -3.80 30.25
C GLU A 497 21.45 -2.38 30.07
N ILE A 498 20.13 -2.26 30.11
CA ILE A 498 19.42 -1.01 29.86
C ILE A 498 18.91 -0.46 31.18
N ALA A 499 19.20 0.79 31.46
CA ALA A 499 18.61 1.52 32.60
C ALA A 499 17.80 2.71 32.03
N GLY A 500 16.62 2.94 32.57
CA GLY A 500 15.88 4.16 32.24
C GLY A 500 14.45 3.96 31.74
N ASN A 501 13.97 4.92 30.95
CA ASN A 501 12.57 5.07 30.58
C ASN A 501 12.24 4.45 29.20
N VAL A 502 12.93 3.37 28.81
CA VAL A 502 12.71 2.72 27.50
C VAL A 502 11.30 2.17 27.43
N GLU A 503 10.58 2.54 26.36
CA GLU A 503 9.21 2.13 26.07
C GLU A 503 9.17 0.99 25.04
N GLU A 504 10.13 0.97 24.09
CA GLU A 504 10.18 -0.04 23.03
C GLU A 504 11.60 -0.60 22.82
N ILE A 505 11.70 -1.91 22.76
CA ILE A 505 12.96 -2.63 22.48
C ILE A 505 12.75 -3.59 21.31
N PHE A 506 13.53 -3.38 20.24
CA PHE A 506 13.55 -4.22 19.04
C PHE A 506 14.86 -5.03 18.99
N LEU A 507 14.79 -6.33 19.26
CA LEU A 507 15.92 -7.28 19.28
C LEU A 507 15.74 -8.41 18.26
N ASN A 508 14.87 -8.26 17.28
CA ASN A 508 14.57 -9.29 16.29
C ASN A 508 15.84 -9.74 15.54
N TYR A 509 15.95 -11.03 15.25
CA TYR A 509 17.08 -11.63 14.52
C TYR A 509 18.44 -11.46 15.20
N THR A 510 18.47 -11.38 16.54
CA THR A 510 19.72 -11.38 17.32
C THR A 510 20.08 -12.80 17.79
N ALA A 511 21.32 -12.95 18.27
CA ALA A 511 21.81 -14.21 18.85
C ALA A 511 21.64 -14.31 20.39
N ILE A 512 20.78 -13.49 20.99
CA ILE A 512 20.55 -13.46 22.42
C ILE A 512 20.13 -14.84 22.93
N GLU A 513 20.80 -15.30 23.99
CA GLU A 513 20.60 -16.63 24.59
C GLU A 513 19.67 -16.59 25.80
N VAL A 514 19.71 -15.51 26.58
CA VAL A 514 18.97 -15.36 27.86
C VAL A 514 18.56 -13.89 28.02
N VAL A 515 17.35 -13.67 28.50
CA VAL A 515 16.89 -12.36 29.00
C VAL A 515 17.18 -12.33 30.50
N PRO A 516 17.91 -11.32 31.04
CA PRO A 516 18.30 -11.29 32.44
C PRO A 516 17.11 -10.95 33.38
N SER A 517 17.20 -11.31 34.64
CA SER A 517 16.21 -10.92 35.66
C SER A 517 16.09 -9.40 35.85
N ALA A 518 17.17 -8.67 35.60
CA ALA A 518 17.20 -7.20 35.61
C ALA A 518 16.21 -6.55 34.61
N ILE A 519 15.54 -7.30 33.72
CA ILE A 519 14.46 -6.82 32.87
C ILE A 519 13.34 -6.13 33.70
N GLU A 520 13.12 -6.53 34.95
CA GLU A 520 12.15 -5.94 35.88
C GLU A 520 12.35 -4.43 36.12
N CYS A 521 13.58 -3.92 35.90
CA CYS A 521 13.90 -2.51 36.05
C CYS A 521 13.30 -1.64 34.96
N LEU A 522 12.84 -2.23 33.83
CA LEU A 522 12.27 -1.52 32.69
C LEU A 522 10.77 -1.26 32.90
N THR A 523 10.39 -0.59 33.97
CA THR A 523 9.00 -0.41 34.39
C THR A 523 8.10 0.33 33.42
N LYS A 524 8.68 1.08 32.46
CA LYS A 524 7.95 1.80 31.39
C LYS A 524 7.88 1.06 30.07
N LEU A 525 8.45 -0.13 29.97
CA LEU A 525 8.48 -0.90 28.74
C LEU A 525 7.06 -1.29 28.30
N VAL A 526 6.70 -0.88 27.08
CA VAL A 526 5.41 -1.12 26.44
C VAL A 526 5.49 -2.28 25.44
N SER A 527 6.60 -2.36 24.69
CA SER A 527 6.78 -3.34 23.62
C SER A 527 8.16 -3.98 23.65
N LEU A 528 8.20 -5.33 23.64
CA LEU A 528 9.44 -6.10 23.56
C LEU A 528 9.36 -7.08 22.38
N TYR A 529 10.24 -6.88 21.40
CA TYR A 529 10.31 -7.69 20.20
C TYR A 529 11.60 -8.53 20.18
N LEU A 530 11.46 -9.84 20.21
CA LEU A 530 12.54 -10.85 20.16
C LEU A 530 12.31 -11.85 19.02
N THR A 531 11.61 -11.41 17.94
CA THR A 531 11.26 -12.28 16.82
C THR A 531 12.50 -12.92 16.20
N SER A 532 12.47 -14.24 16.01
CA SER A 532 13.57 -15.00 15.38
C SER A 532 14.91 -14.92 16.14
N CYS A 533 14.87 -14.73 17.46
CA CYS A 533 16.05 -14.93 18.33
C CYS A 533 16.27 -16.43 18.53
N THR A 534 16.81 -17.10 17.49
CA THR A 534 16.90 -18.58 17.42
C THR A 534 17.79 -19.23 18.49
N LYS A 535 18.54 -18.45 19.26
CA LYS A 535 19.40 -18.91 20.36
C LYS A 535 18.75 -18.77 21.73
N LEU A 536 17.65 -18.00 21.84
CA LEU A 536 16.97 -17.74 23.10
C LEU A 536 16.35 -19.02 23.67
N ARG A 537 16.75 -19.37 24.92
CA ARG A 537 16.32 -20.61 25.61
C ARG A 537 15.23 -20.39 26.64
N SER A 538 15.28 -19.28 27.35
CA SER A 538 14.35 -18.99 28.43
C SER A 538 14.17 -17.50 28.67
N LEU A 539 13.04 -17.16 29.32
CA LEU A 539 12.76 -15.84 29.87
C LEU A 539 12.71 -15.94 31.42
N PRO A 540 13.09 -14.88 32.14
CA PRO A 540 12.96 -14.88 33.60
C PRO A 540 11.50 -14.66 34.03
N SER A 541 11.09 -15.23 35.16
CA SER A 541 9.77 -14.96 35.78
C SER A 541 9.57 -13.48 36.15
N HIS A 542 10.67 -12.74 36.37
CA HIS A 542 10.67 -11.30 36.63
C HIS A 542 10.00 -10.47 35.52
N ILE A 543 9.76 -11.05 34.33
CA ILE A 543 9.03 -10.37 33.25
C ILE A 543 7.61 -9.93 33.66
N CYS A 544 7.01 -10.61 34.65
CA CYS A 544 5.70 -10.24 35.21
C CYS A 544 5.69 -8.91 35.99
N LYS A 545 6.87 -8.37 36.34
CA LYS A 545 7.01 -7.04 36.95
C LYS A 545 6.80 -5.89 35.96
N LEU A 546 6.82 -6.15 34.65
CA LEU A 546 6.63 -5.16 33.60
C LEU A 546 5.15 -4.79 33.43
N LYS A 547 4.61 -3.97 34.33
CA LYS A 547 3.17 -3.63 34.35
C LYS A 547 2.67 -2.82 33.14
N CYS A 548 3.57 -2.09 32.47
CA CYS A 548 3.24 -1.31 31.24
C CYS A 548 3.35 -2.14 29.97
N LEU A 549 3.89 -3.37 30.04
CA LEU A 549 4.11 -4.19 28.83
C LEU A 549 2.77 -4.58 28.19
N ARG A 550 2.58 -4.17 26.92
CA ARG A 550 1.39 -4.47 26.11
C ARG A 550 1.65 -5.54 25.07
N MET A 551 2.87 -5.57 24.53
CA MET A 551 3.27 -6.46 23.44
C MET A 551 4.54 -7.22 23.80
N LEU A 552 4.47 -8.55 23.73
CA LEU A 552 5.63 -9.44 23.83
C LEU A 552 5.67 -10.36 22.62
N ASN A 553 6.67 -10.18 21.76
CA ASN A 553 6.82 -10.98 20.55
C ASN A 553 8.09 -11.84 20.59
N LEU A 554 7.90 -13.15 20.67
CA LEU A 554 8.93 -14.20 20.70
C LEU A 554 8.85 -15.12 19.49
N SER A 555 8.08 -14.74 18.46
CA SER A 555 7.87 -15.59 17.28
C SER A 555 9.19 -16.05 16.67
N GLY A 556 9.33 -17.33 16.36
CA GLY A 556 10.54 -17.89 15.75
C GLY A 556 11.70 -18.13 16.72
N CYS A 557 11.52 -17.97 18.03
CA CYS A 557 12.51 -18.37 19.04
C CYS A 557 12.54 -19.90 19.17
N SER A 558 13.15 -20.56 18.17
CA SER A 558 13.08 -22.01 18.01
C SER A 558 13.71 -22.84 19.13
N LYS A 559 14.59 -22.25 19.95
CA LYS A 559 15.20 -22.89 21.12
C LYS A 559 14.50 -22.59 22.45
N LEU A 560 13.43 -21.79 22.43
CA LEU A 560 12.64 -21.51 23.66
C LEU A 560 11.94 -22.78 24.11
N GLU A 561 12.34 -23.31 25.29
CA GLU A 561 11.86 -24.59 25.81
C GLU A 561 10.59 -24.45 26.68
N SER A 562 10.46 -23.33 27.39
CA SER A 562 9.33 -23.04 28.28
C SER A 562 9.03 -21.54 28.33
N PHE A 563 7.78 -21.20 28.55
CA PHE A 563 7.38 -19.84 28.90
C PHE A 563 7.46 -19.72 30.44
N PRO A 564 7.91 -18.59 31.02
CA PRO A 564 8.13 -18.46 32.45
C PRO A 564 6.83 -18.48 33.23
N GLU A 565 6.91 -18.84 34.53
CA GLU A 565 5.80 -18.68 35.48
C GLU A 565 5.46 -17.18 35.65
N ILE A 566 4.18 -16.86 35.53
CA ILE A 566 3.64 -15.52 35.73
C ILE A 566 3.19 -15.36 37.17
N LEU A 567 4.13 -14.95 38.04
CA LEU A 567 3.92 -14.87 39.48
C LEU A 567 2.97 -13.74 39.89
N GLU A 568 2.83 -12.70 39.05
CA GLU A 568 1.95 -11.56 39.31
C GLU A 568 1.15 -11.24 38.04
N ALA A 569 -0.08 -10.71 38.22
CA ALA A 569 -0.91 -10.29 37.10
C ALA A 569 -0.22 -9.21 36.21
N MET A 570 -0.20 -9.44 34.92
CA MET A 570 0.28 -8.47 33.90
C MET A 570 -0.92 -7.79 33.23
N GLU A 571 -1.50 -6.80 33.94
CA GLU A 571 -2.73 -6.15 33.46
C GLU A 571 -2.56 -5.41 32.13
N GLY A 572 -1.33 -4.99 31.81
CA GLY A 572 -1.00 -4.28 30.57
C GLY A 572 -0.94 -5.18 29.34
N LEU A 573 -0.60 -6.48 29.49
CA LEU A 573 -0.26 -7.36 28.36
C LEU A 573 -1.52 -7.73 27.56
N LYS A 574 -1.52 -7.31 26.27
CA LYS A 574 -2.62 -7.56 25.34
C LYS A 574 -2.24 -8.55 24.23
N TYR A 575 -0.98 -8.59 23.84
CA TYR A 575 -0.52 -9.36 22.70
C TYR A 575 0.68 -10.22 23.07
N LEU A 576 0.54 -11.54 22.95
CA LEU A 576 1.62 -12.51 23.20
C LEU A 576 1.81 -13.40 21.97
N TYR A 577 2.94 -13.23 21.29
CA TYR A 577 3.27 -14.00 20.10
C TYR A 577 4.41 -14.98 20.37
N LEU A 578 4.13 -16.26 20.21
CA LEU A 578 5.01 -17.41 20.40
C LEU A 578 5.07 -18.29 19.14
N ALA A 579 4.62 -17.77 17.98
CA ALA A 579 4.57 -18.53 16.73
C ALA A 579 5.95 -19.13 16.38
N ASN A 580 5.98 -20.38 15.93
CA ASN A 580 7.19 -21.10 15.54
C ASN A 580 8.26 -21.24 16.63
N CYS A 581 7.88 -21.16 17.92
CA CYS A 581 8.72 -21.60 19.02
C CYS A 581 8.71 -23.13 19.08
N ARG A 582 9.53 -23.77 18.21
CA ARG A 582 9.44 -25.21 17.93
C ARG A 582 9.84 -26.12 19.08
N ASN A 583 10.49 -25.61 20.15
CA ASN A 583 10.83 -26.38 21.34
C ASN A 583 9.84 -26.15 22.49
N LEU A 584 8.90 -25.21 22.36
CA LEU A 584 7.91 -24.93 23.39
C LEU A 584 6.87 -26.05 23.43
N GLN A 585 6.86 -26.84 24.52
CA GLN A 585 6.01 -28.01 24.68
C GLN A 585 4.79 -27.79 25.58
N SER A 586 4.80 -26.78 26.45
CA SER A 586 3.71 -26.44 27.36
C SER A 586 3.74 -24.97 27.72
N LEU A 587 2.60 -24.45 28.16
CA LEU A 587 2.48 -23.17 28.86
C LEU A 587 2.33 -23.43 30.40
N PRO A 588 2.79 -22.49 31.25
CA PRO A 588 2.62 -22.62 32.68
C PRO A 588 1.15 -22.45 33.10
N ASN A 589 0.76 -23.07 34.22
CA ASN A 589 -0.58 -22.88 34.74
C ASN A 589 -0.86 -21.44 35.20
N SER A 590 0.18 -20.68 35.52
CA SER A 590 0.07 -19.25 35.85
C SER A 590 -0.24 -18.34 34.63
N ILE A 591 -0.35 -18.88 33.39
CA ILE A 591 -0.77 -18.12 32.21
C ILE A 591 -2.11 -17.42 32.45
N GLY A 592 -3.01 -17.98 33.24
CA GLY A 592 -4.29 -17.41 33.63
C GLY A 592 -4.19 -16.05 34.36
N ASN A 593 -3.00 -15.64 34.76
CA ASN A 593 -2.77 -14.30 35.34
C ASN A 593 -2.71 -13.19 34.27
N LEU A 594 -2.77 -13.54 32.96
CA LEU A 594 -2.81 -12.60 31.83
C LEU A 594 -4.26 -12.26 31.45
N LYS A 595 -5.09 -11.81 32.37
CA LYS A 595 -6.55 -11.65 32.22
C LYS A 595 -6.96 -10.73 31.05
N ASN A 596 -6.15 -9.73 30.73
CA ASN A 596 -6.43 -8.74 29.68
C ASN A 596 -5.77 -9.09 28.33
N LEU A 597 -5.21 -10.30 28.19
CA LEU A 597 -4.65 -10.78 26.94
C LEU A 597 -5.76 -10.87 25.88
N ALA A 598 -5.59 -10.17 24.77
CA ALA A 598 -6.52 -10.14 23.66
C ALA A 598 -6.15 -11.18 22.58
N GLU A 599 -4.86 -11.34 22.31
CA GLU A 599 -4.36 -12.25 21.30
C GLU A 599 -3.23 -13.13 21.83
N LEU A 600 -3.38 -14.43 21.62
CA LEU A 600 -2.37 -15.46 21.91
C LEU A 600 -2.04 -16.25 20.65
N ASP A 601 -0.81 -16.08 20.17
CA ASP A 601 -0.33 -16.77 18.97
C ASP A 601 0.66 -17.88 19.33
N LEU A 602 0.25 -19.12 19.14
CA LEU A 602 1.02 -20.33 19.41
C LEU A 602 1.31 -21.15 18.16
N ARG A 603 1.11 -20.56 16.96
CA ARG A 603 1.27 -21.26 15.67
C ARG A 603 2.62 -21.95 15.55
N GLY A 604 2.60 -23.20 15.09
CA GLY A 604 3.83 -23.96 14.80
C GLY A 604 4.67 -24.33 16.03
N THR A 605 4.09 -24.28 17.24
CA THR A 605 4.72 -24.77 18.48
C THR A 605 4.57 -26.29 18.61
N MET A 606 5.29 -26.89 19.58
CA MET A 606 5.20 -28.30 19.92
C MET A 606 4.33 -28.55 21.16
N ILE A 607 3.43 -27.63 21.47
CA ILE A 607 2.51 -27.76 22.63
C ILE A 607 1.64 -28.99 22.43
N LYS A 608 1.54 -29.80 23.52
CA LYS A 608 0.71 -31.01 23.53
C LYS A 608 -0.70 -30.75 24.02
N GLU A 609 -0.86 -29.83 24.96
CA GLU A 609 -2.13 -29.42 25.56
C GLU A 609 -2.04 -27.99 26.08
N LEU A 610 -3.17 -27.32 26.24
CA LEU A 610 -3.27 -26.04 26.94
C LEU A 610 -3.57 -26.28 28.41
N PRO A 611 -3.05 -25.45 29.35
CA PRO A 611 -3.39 -25.59 30.76
C PRO A 611 -4.86 -25.23 31.04
N SER A 612 -5.49 -25.85 32.02
CA SER A 612 -6.88 -25.57 32.41
C SER A 612 -7.10 -24.09 32.82
N SER A 613 -6.08 -23.44 33.34
CA SER A 613 -6.10 -22.00 33.69
C SER A 613 -6.31 -21.05 32.49
N ILE A 614 -6.32 -21.56 31.23
CA ILE A 614 -6.66 -20.79 30.05
C ILE A 614 -8.01 -20.06 30.19
N GLU A 615 -8.96 -20.61 30.93
CA GLU A 615 -10.28 -20.03 31.22
C GLU A 615 -10.23 -18.65 31.86
N HIS A 616 -9.12 -18.32 32.53
CA HIS A 616 -8.95 -17.03 33.20
C HIS A 616 -8.52 -15.90 32.23
N LEU A 617 -8.21 -16.21 30.97
CA LEU A 617 -7.91 -15.22 29.95
C LEU A 617 -9.20 -14.57 29.41
N THR A 618 -9.94 -13.92 30.30
CA THR A 618 -11.30 -13.41 30.01
C THR A 618 -11.35 -12.34 28.92
N GLY A 619 -10.22 -11.68 28.62
CA GLY A 619 -10.08 -10.70 27.53
C GLY A 619 -9.69 -11.30 26.18
N LEU A 620 -9.48 -12.63 26.08
CA LEU A 620 -8.96 -13.26 24.86
C LEU A 620 -10.03 -13.29 23.77
N ASP A 621 -9.74 -12.61 22.64
CA ASP A 621 -10.59 -12.59 21.46
C ASP A 621 -10.01 -13.41 20.29
N GLN A 622 -8.69 -13.68 20.28
CA GLN A 622 -8.01 -14.43 19.24
C GLN A 622 -7.03 -15.46 19.79
N LEU A 623 -7.23 -16.73 19.40
CA LEU A 623 -6.36 -17.85 19.77
C LEU A 623 -5.89 -18.59 18.51
N GLU A 624 -4.56 -18.51 18.26
CA GLU A 624 -3.91 -19.07 17.08
C GLU A 624 -3.09 -20.31 17.43
N LEU A 625 -3.54 -21.49 16.95
CA LEU A 625 -2.93 -22.79 17.23
C LEU A 625 -2.57 -23.55 15.94
N GLN A 626 -2.51 -22.87 14.79
CA GLN A 626 -2.26 -23.51 13.51
C GLN A 626 -0.91 -24.23 13.49
N ASN A 627 -0.89 -25.40 12.87
CA ASN A 627 0.31 -26.23 12.70
C ASN A 627 0.98 -26.67 14.02
N CYS A 628 0.24 -26.72 15.12
CA CYS A 628 0.70 -27.33 16.36
C CYS A 628 0.66 -28.86 16.25
N LYS A 629 1.69 -29.44 15.60
CA LYS A 629 1.74 -30.87 15.23
C LYS A 629 1.69 -31.84 16.41
N SER A 630 1.92 -31.37 17.62
CA SER A 630 1.91 -32.17 18.87
C SER A 630 0.64 -32.02 19.67
N LEU A 631 -0.23 -31.10 19.35
CA LEU A 631 -1.47 -30.82 20.08
C LEU A 631 -2.42 -32.03 19.97
N VAL A 632 -2.76 -32.61 21.14
CA VAL A 632 -3.63 -33.78 21.27
C VAL A 632 -5.03 -33.41 21.73
N ASN A 633 -5.10 -32.51 22.73
CA ASN A 633 -6.35 -32.14 23.38
C ASN A 633 -6.48 -30.63 23.56
N LEU A 634 -7.72 -30.14 23.53
CA LEU A 634 -8.10 -28.85 24.06
C LEU A 634 -8.82 -29.08 25.41
N PRO A 635 -8.48 -28.36 26.48
CA PRO A 635 -9.17 -28.51 27.75
C PRO A 635 -10.62 -27.99 27.66
N ASP A 636 -11.56 -28.60 28.38
CA ASP A 636 -12.95 -28.13 28.44
C ASP A 636 -13.07 -26.68 28.93
N SER A 637 -12.11 -26.25 29.78
CA SER A 637 -12.03 -24.86 30.28
C SER A 637 -11.89 -23.80 29.15
N ILE A 638 -11.45 -24.16 27.94
CA ILE A 638 -11.41 -23.22 26.81
C ILE A 638 -12.81 -22.66 26.51
N CYS A 639 -13.86 -23.45 26.76
CA CYS A 639 -15.25 -23.06 26.56
C CYS A 639 -15.71 -21.90 27.48
N ASN A 640 -14.95 -21.55 28.50
CA ASN A 640 -15.22 -20.43 29.41
C ASN A 640 -14.72 -19.08 28.87
N LEU A 641 -14.03 -19.06 27.70
CA LEU A 641 -13.51 -17.85 27.05
C LEU A 641 -14.62 -17.12 26.28
N LYS A 642 -15.54 -16.46 27.00
CA LYS A 642 -16.73 -15.83 26.38
C LYS A 642 -16.44 -14.72 25.37
N SER A 643 -15.27 -14.08 25.44
CA SER A 643 -14.83 -13.03 24.53
C SER A 643 -14.19 -13.57 23.24
N LEU A 644 -13.92 -14.90 23.17
CA LEU A 644 -13.17 -15.50 22.05
C LEU A 644 -13.98 -15.42 20.76
N LYS A 645 -13.44 -14.72 19.76
CA LYS A 645 -14.03 -14.55 18.44
C LYS A 645 -13.41 -15.46 17.38
N ASN A 646 -12.09 -15.65 17.45
CA ASN A 646 -11.34 -16.41 16.46
C ASN A 646 -10.59 -17.56 17.13
N LEU A 647 -10.89 -18.79 16.70
CA LEU A 647 -10.20 -20.01 17.14
C LEU A 647 -9.67 -20.76 15.92
N HIS A 648 -8.38 -20.67 15.69
CA HIS A 648 -7.74 -21.30 14.54
C HIS A 648 -6.81 -22.44 14.96
N ILE A 649 -7.17 -23.67 14.55
CA ILE A 649 -6.50 -24.92 14.98
C ILE A 649 -6.05 -25.72 13.74
N HIS A 650 -6.07 -25.15 12.55
CA HIS A 650 -5.77 -25.93 11.37
C HIS A 650 -4.35 -26.53 11.34
N GLY A 651 -4.21 -27.69 10.75
CA GLY A 651 -2.92 -28.38 10.65
C GLY A 651 -2.43 -29.03 11.94
N CYS A 652 -3.36 -29.40 12.86
CA CYS A 652 -3.09 -30.12 14.10
C CYS A 652 -3.47 -31.61 13.97
N PRO A 653 -2.63 -32.46 13.35
CA PRO A 653 -3.02 -33.83 12.94
C PRO A 653 -3.23 -34.80 14.09
N LYS A 654 -2.89 -34.44 15.34
CA LYS A 654 -3.10 -35.30 16.53
C LYS A 654 -4.33 -34.92 17.33
N LEU A 655 -4.95 -33.78 17.05
CA LEU A 655 -6.18 -33.34 17.71
C LEU A 655 -7.36 -34.11 17.11
N ASP A 656 -7.92 -35.06 17.89
CA ASP A 656 -9.00 -35.97 17.44
C ASP A 656 -10.38 -35.58 17.93
N LYS A 657 -10.49 -34.71 18.93
CA LYS A 657 -11.74 -34.25 19.53
C LYS A 657 -11.74 -32.77 19.84
N LEU A 658 -12.92 -32.16 19.79
CA LEU A 658 -13.22 -30.84 20.33
C LEU A 658 -13.98 -30.97 21.63
N PRO A 659 -13.92 -29.97 22.53
CA PRO A 659 -14.75 -29.94 23.77
C PRO A 659 -16.25 -30.00 23.45
N GLU A 660 -17.02 -30.71 24.30
CA GLU A 660 -18.45 -30.90 24.07
C GLU A 660 -19.30 -29.62 24.30
N ASN A 661 -18.85 -28.70 25.14
CA ASN A 661 -19.59 -27.48 25.52
C ASN A 661 -19.14 -26.24 24.76
N LEU A 662 -18.89 -26.37 23.43
CA LEU A 662 -18.44 -25.25 22.59
C LEU A 662 -19.46 -24.09 22.54
N ASP A 663 -20.73 -24.36 22.76
CA ASP A 663 -21.80 -23.35 22.79
C ASP A 663 -21.61 -22.25 23.86
N ASN A 664 -20.79 -22.51 24.87
CA ASN A 664 -20.40 -21.49 25.85
C ASN A 664 -19.51 -20.38 25.26
N LEU A 665 -18.90 -20.59 24.09
CA LEU A 665 -18.14 -19.57 23.34
C LEU A 665 -19.10 -18.62 22.60
N GLU A 666 -19.84 -17.83 23.37
CA GLU A 666 -20.95 -16.98 22.89
C GLU A 666 -20.54 -16.00 21.77
N SER A 667 -19.28 -15.55 21.76
CA SER A 667 -18.76 -14.57 20.81
C SER A 667 -18.03 -15.17 19.59
N LEU A 668 -17.96 -16.51 19.47
CA LEU A 668 -17.14 -17.16 18.44
C LEU A 668 -17.70 -16.87 17.04
N GLU A 669 -16.91 -16.20 16.21
CA GLU A 669 -17.23 -15.81 14.84
C GLU A 669 -16.52 -16.66 13.79
N ASP A 670 -15.27 -17.08 14.04
CA ASP A 670 -14.44 -17.85 13.10
C ASP A 670 -13.83 -19.07 13.79
N LEU A 671 -14.12 -20.25 13.23
CA LEU A 671 -13.58 -21.54 13.69
C LEU A 671 -12.93 -22.29 12.53
N ASP A 672 -11.60 -22.46 12.58
CA ASP A 672 -10.84 -23.26 11.61
C ASP A 672 -10.18 -24.47 12.28
N ILE A 673 -10.70 -25.65 11.97
CA ILE A 673 -10.20 -26.95 12.44
C ILE A 673 -9.67 -27.82 11.30
N SER A 674 -9.37 -27.23 10.17
CA SER A 674 -8.91 -27.92 8.96
C SER A 674 -7.60 -28.69 9.20
N GLY A 675 -7.46 -29.88 8.62
CA GLY A 675 -6.25 -30.71 8.76
C GLY A 675 -6.00 -31.23 10.19
N SER A 676 -7.03 -31.24 11.06
CA SER A 676 -7.03 -31.95 12.34
C SER A 676 -7.46 -33.41 12.16
N ALA A 677 -7.30 -34.25 13.18
CA ALA A 677 -7.81 -35.62 13.21
C ALA A 677 -9.25 -35.73 13.71
N VAL A 678 -9.92 -34.61 13.93
CA VAL A 678 -11.33 -34.57 14.39
C VAL A 678 -12.21 -35.27 13.36
N LYS A 679 -13.01 -36.25 13.82
CA LYS A 679 -13.90 -37.05 12.95
C LYS A 679 -15.35 -36.61 13.05
N GLN A 680 -15.74 -35.95 14.11
CA GLN A 680 -17.10 -35.55 14.39
C GLN A 680 -17.12 -34.19 15.09
N LEU A 681 -18.00 -33.32 14.67
CA LEU A 681 -18.28 -32.07 15.36
C LEU A 681 -19.14 -32.34 16.60
N PRO A 682 -18.87 -31.70 17.76
CA PRO A 682 -19.71 -31.83 18.94
C PRO A 682 -21.13 -31.30 18.65
N SER A 683 -22.14 -31.90 19.29
CA SER A 683 -23.55 -31.51 19.08
C SER A 683 -23.84 -30.05 19.48
N SER A 684 -23.08 -29.49 20.41
CA SER A 684 -23.21 -28.10 20.88
C SER A 684 -22.87 -27.06 19.82
N ILE A 685 -22.10 -27.44 18.76
CA ILE A 685 -21.68 -26.48 17.73
C ILE A 685 -22.86 -25.72 17.08
N ILE A 686 -24.02 -26.36 16.95
CA ILE A 686 -25.21 -25.77 16.36
C ILE A 686 -25.81 -24.60 17.17
N HIS A 687 -25.35 -24.39 18.39
CA HIS A 687 -25.79 -23.30 19.28
C HIS A 687 -24.90 -22.07 19.21
N LEU A 688 -23.80 -22.09 18.46
CA LEU A 688 -22.90 -20.96 18.23
C LEU A 688 -23.55 -19.91 17.29
N LYS A 689 -24.43 -19.08 17.84
CA LYS A 689 -25.24 -18.12 17.06
C LYS A 689 -24.40 -17.05 16.36
N SER A 690 -23.21 -16.70 16.86
CA SER A 690 -22.32 -15.69 16.30
C SER A 690 -21.42 -16.24 15.19
N LEU A 691 -21.36 -17.59 15.01
CA LEU A 691 -20.43 -18.23 14.08
C LEU A 691 -20.75 -17.85 12.63
N GLY A 692 -19.84 -17.05 12.04
CA GLY A 692 -19.93 -16.60 10.64
C GLY A 692 -19.12 -17.48 9.68
N ARG A 693 -18.07 -18.16 10.18
CA ARG A 693 -17.14 -18.92 9.36
C ARG A 693 -16.75 -20.24 10.03
N LEU A 694 -16.97 -21.33 9.33
CA LEU A 694 -16.61 -22.69 9.78
C LEU A 694 -15.79 -23.39 8.70
N LEU A 695 -14.52 -23.70 9.02
CA LEU A 695 -13.62 -24.44 8.13
C LEU A 695 -13.31 -25.80 8.73
N PHE A 696 -13.58 -26.82 7.97
CA PHE A 696 -13.27 -28.22 8.33
C PHE A 696 -12.80 -28.96 7.07
N ARG A 697 -11.60 -28.69 6.63
CA ARG A 697 -10.98 -29.29 5.45
C ARG A 697 -10.08 -30.46 5.85
N VAL A 698 -10.17 -31.58 5.17
CA VAL A 698 -9.35 -32.77 5.42
C VAL A 698 -8.53 -33.12 4.18
N GLN A 699 -7.23 -33.43 4.34
CA GLN A 699 -6.35 -33.65 3.20
C GLN A 699 -6.24 -35.12 2.78
N ASP A 700 -6.28 -36.09 3.72
CA ASP A 700 -6.17 -37.53 3.45
C ASP A 700 -7.00 -38.26 4.50
N SER A 701 -8.25 -38.51 4.20
CA SER A 701 -9.20 -38.94 5.22
C SER A 701 -9.37 -40.45 5.34
N ALA A 702 -9.14 -40.92 6.54
CA ALA A 702 -9.58 -42.22 7.02
C ALA A 702 -10.91 -42.18 7.82
N GLY A 703 -11.68 -41.09 7.80
CA GLY A 703 -12.87 -40.90 8.64
C GLY A 703 -14.08 -40.34 7.91
N LEU A 704 -15.29 -40.78 8.25
CA LEU A 704 -16.55 -40.18 7.85
C LEU A 704 -16.80 -38.94 8.75
N LEU A 705 -16.99 -37.78 8.14
CA LEU A 705 -17.52 -36.61 8.86
C LEU A 705 -19.07 -36.74 8.85
N GLN A 706 -19.67 -36.61 10.01
CA GLN A 706 -21.10 -36.38 10.15
C GLN A 706 -21.33 -34.87 10.39
N ILE A 707 -22.07 -34.27 9.48
CA ILE A 707 -22.53 -32.88 9.65
C ILE A 707 -23.81 -32.95 10.50
N PRO A 708 -23.91 -32.10 11.57
CA PRO A 708 -25.12 -32.03 12.38
C PRO A 708 -26.38 -31.77 11.53
N THR A 709 -27.45 -32.55 11.72
CA THR A 709 -28.68 -32.39 10.95
C THR A 709 -29.38 -31.05 11.14
N ALA A 710 -29.18 -30.39 12.30
CA ALA A 710 -29.75 -29.08 12.63
C ALA A 710 -28.73 -27.92 12.34
N ILE A 711 -27.94 -28.02 11.27
CA ILE A 711 -26.94 -27.01 10.87
C ILE A 711 -27.58 -25.62 10.61
N ASP A 712 -28.84 -25.56 10.25
CA ASP A 712 -29.68 -24.38 10.08
C ASP A 712 -29.74 -23.46 11.31
N ARG A 713 -29.46 -23.98 12.51
CA ARG A 713 -29.41 -23.18 13.75
C ARG A 713 -28.22 -22.21 13.79
N LEU A 714 -27.19 -22.41 12.96
CA LEU A 714 -26.07 -21.47 12.78
C LEU A 714 -26.50 -20.26 11.93
N SER A 715 -27.41 -19.45 12.44
CA SER A 715 -28.12 -18.38 11.71
C SER A 715 -27.19 -17.30 11.14
N SER A 716 -26.00 -17.10 11.69
CA SER A 716 -25.00 -16.11 11.24
C SER A 716 -23.98 -16.68 10.25
N LEU A 717 -24.07 -17.98 9.91
CA LEU A 717 -23.04 -18.65 9.10
C LEU A 717 -23.02 -18.12 7.68
N LYS A 718 -21.88 -17.54 7.28
CA LYS A 718 -21.62 -16.95 5.97
C LYS A 718 -20.75 -17.84 5.08
N MET A 719 -19.82 -18.56 5.68
CA MET A 719 -18.85 -19.41 4.97
C MET A 719 -18.76 -20.79 5.61
N LEU A 720 -19.00 -21.84 4.82
CA LEU A 720 -18.90 -23.23 5.23
C LEU A 720 -17.94 -23.99 4.30
N PHE A 721 -16.75 -24.34 4.79
CA PHE A 721 -15.72 -24.99 4.01
C PHE A 721 -15.46 -26.40 4.51
N LEU A 722 -15.89 -27.40 3.72
CA LEU A 722 -15.89 -28.81 4.06
C LEU A 722 -15.07 -29.64 3.06
N SER A 723 -14.14 -29.07 2.34
CA SER A 723 -13.41 -29.77 1.28
C SER A 723 -12.59 -30.97 1.79
N GLY A 724 -12.51 -32.03 0.96
CA GLY A 724 -11.73 -33.24 1.23
C GLY A 724 -12.38 -34.24 2.19
N ASN A 725 -13.57 -33.97 2.69
CA ASN A 725 -14.31 -34.90 3.58
C ASN A 725 -14.95 -36.06 2.86
N ASN A 726 -15.30 -37.13 3.61
CA ASN A 726 -15.82 -38.39 3.06
C ASN A 726 -17.32 -38.62 3.29
N PHE A 727 -18.10 -37.61 3.62
CA PHE A 727 -19.55 -37.71 3.77
C PHE A 727 -20.21 -38.00 2.41
N GLU A 728 -21.33 -38.78 2.43
CA GLU A 728 -22.08 -39.12 1.23
C GLU A 728 -23.16 -38.11 0.87
N SER A 729 -23.62 -37.31 1.84
CA SER A 729 -24.65 -36.28 1.67
C SER A 729 -24.47 -35.14 2.68
N ILE A 730 -25.05 -33.99 2.38
CA ILE A 730 -25.18 -32.83 3.27
C ILE A 730 -26.63 -32.83 3.78
N PRO A 731 -26.88 -32.45 5.06
CA PRO A 731 -28.22 -32.31 5.60
C PRO A 731 -29.10 -31.33 4.80
N ALA A 732 -30.37 -31.70 4.55
CA ALA A 732 -31.32 -30.83 3.84
C ALA A 732 -31.55 -29.46 4.52
N SER A 733 -31.41 -29.43 5.84
CA SER A 733 -31.54 -28.16 6.64
C SER A 733 -30.60 -27.05 6.20
N ILE A 734 -29.53 -27.34 5.42
CA ILE A 734 -28.63 -26.30 4.87
C ILE A 734 -29.39 -25.24 4.06
N GLU A 735 -30.51 -25.60 3.44
CA GLU A 735 -31.38 -24.71 2.69
C GLU A 735 -31.78 -23.45 3.50
N HIS A 736 -31.93 -23.62 4.82
CA HIS A 736 -32.41 -22.55 5.72
C HIS A 736 -31.33 -21.61 6.24
N LEU A 737 -30.07 -21.78 5.84
CA LEU A 737 -28.95 -20.88 6.18
C LEU A 737 -29.01 -19.59 5.35
N SER A 738 -29.89 -18.66 5.74
CA SER A 738 -30.19 -17.42 4.99
C SER A 738 -29.00 -16.48 4.81
N GLN A 739 -27.93 -16.63 5.58
CA GLN A 739 -26.72 -15.82 5.48
C GLN A 739 -25.55 -16.53 4.76
N LEU A 740 -25.72 -17.78 4.34
CA LEU A 740 -24.64 -18.55 3.72
C LEU A 740 -24.33 -18.02 2.32
N HIS A 741 -23.12 -17.46 2.15
CA HIS A 741 -22.65 -16.93 0.86
C HIS A 741 -21.68 -17.87 0.15
N SER A 742 -20.91 -18.68 0.90
CA SER A 742 -19.89 -19.57 0.31
C SER A 742 -19.94 -20.97 0.90
N LEU A 743 -20.03 -21.96 0.01
CA LEU A 743 -19.99 -23.40 0.34
C LEU A 743 -18.87 -24.07 -0.46
N ASP A 744 -17.92 -24.69 0.25
CA ASP A 744 -16.82 -25.44 -0.34
C ASP A 744 -16.94 -26.93 0.06
N VAL A 745 -17.22 -27.77 -0.91
CA VAL A 745 -17.27 -29.23 -0.80
C VAL A 745 -16.31 -29.91 -1.77
N ALA A 746 -15.31 -29.18 -2.27
CA ALA A 746 -14.34 -29.71 -3.21
C ALA A 746 -13.64 -30.97 -2.65
N TYR A 747 -13.25 -31.89 -3.52
CA TYR A 747 -12.58 -33.15 -3.17
C TYR A 747 -13.40 -34.09 -2.26
N CYS A 748 -14.71 -33.85 -2.03
CA CYS A 748 -15.59 -34.77 -1.33
C CYS A 748 -15.98 -35.92 -2.28
N ARG A 749 -15.04 -36.88 -2.50
CA ARG A 749 -15.15 -37.93 -3.53
C ARG A 749 -16.30 -38.92 -3.33
N ARG A 750 -16.86 -39.01 -2.11
CA ARG A 750 -18.00 -39.87 -1.78
C ARG A 750 -19.33 -39.14 -1.81
N LEU A 751 -19.36 -37.83 -1.92
CA LEU A 751 -20.56 -37.01 -1.99
C LEU A 751 -21.38 -37.43 -3.24
N ARG A 752 -22.60 -37.92 -3.04
CA ARG A 752 -23.49 -38.37 -4.11
C ARG A 752 -24.53 -37.36 -4.53
N SER A 753 -24.99 -36.55 -3.57
CA SER A 753 -26.00 -35.52 -3.83
C SER A 753 -25.82 -34.30 -2.99
N LEU A 754 -26.16 -33.16 -3.58
CA LEU A 754 -26.34 -31.88 -2.85
C LEU A 754 -27.85 -31.66 -2.68
N PRO A 755 -28.31 -31.29 -1.45
CA PRO A 755 -29.70 -30.93 -1.20
C PRO A 755 -30.04 -29.56 -1.83
N GLU A 756 -31.23 -29.04 -1.64
CA GLU A 756 -31.54 -27.65 -1.96
C GLU A 756 -30.60 -26.74 -1.18
N LEU A 757 -30.07 -25.71 -1.89
CA LEU A 757 -29.06 -24.79 -1.38
C LEU A 757 -29.70 -23.42 -1.07
N PRO A 758 -29.18 -22.66 -0.09
CA PRO A 758 -29.74 -21.34 0.27
C PRO A 758 -29.71 -20.36 -0.91
N GLY A 759 -30.76 -19.54 -1.05
CA GLY A 759 -30.86 -18.50 -2.07
C GLY A 759 -29.74 -17.44 -1.98
N SER A 760 -29.24 -17.21 -0.76
CA SER A 760 -28.10 -16.32 -0.45
C SER A 760 -26.75 -16.79 -1.01
N LEU A 761 -26.64 -18.08 -1.45
CA LEU A 761 -25.37 -18.67 -1.87
C LEU A 761 -24.82 -17.98 -3.13
N GLN A 762 -23.56 -17.54 -3.05
CA GLN A 762 -22.82 -16.86 -4.11
C GLN A 762 -21.72 -17.75 -4.70
N HIS A 763 -21.03 -18.51 -3.86
CA HIS A 763 -19.90 -19.35 -4.24
C HIS A 763 -20.16 -20.81 -3.86
N LEU A 764 -20.11 -21.69 -4.84
CA LEU A 764 -20.16 -23.15 -4.64
C LEU A 764 -18.95 -23.80 -5.31
N TYR A 765 -18.10 -24.41 -4.49
CA TYR A 765 -16.94 -25.16 -4.97
C TYR A 765 -17.15 -26.66 -4.74
N ALA A 766 -17.35 -27.40 -5.81
CA ALA A 766 -17.56 -28.86 -5.82
C ALA A 766 -16.55 -29.59 -6.73
N HIS A 767 -15.32 -29.08 -6.83
CA HIS A 767 -14.26 -29.70 -7.63
C HIS A 767 -13.96 -31.12 -7.15
N GLU A 768 -13.67 -32.04 -8.07
CA GLU A 768 -13.28 -33.44 -7.75
C GLU A 768 -14.31 -34.22 -6.92
N CYS A 769 -15.58 -33.83 -6.90
CA CYS A 769 -16.66 -34.62 -6.33
C CYS A 769 -17.04 -35.73 -7.30
N THR A 770 -16.16 -36.73 -7.45
CA THR A 770 -16.25 -37.74 -8.51
C THR A 770 -17.46 -38.71 -8.39
N SER A 771 -18.14 -38.73 -7.24
CA SER A 771 -19.38 -39.51 -7.02
C SER A 771 -20.65 -38.67 -7.08
N LEU A 772 -20.55 -37.35 -7.32
CA LEU A 772 -21.72 -36.46 -7.34
C LEU A 772 -22.60 -36.76 -8.56
N GLU A 773 -23.81 -37.25 -8.28
CA GLU A 773 -24.81 -37.65 -9.26
C GLU A 773 -25.86 -36.56 -9.48
N SER A 774 -26.34 -35.97 -8.38
CA SER A 774 -27.43 -34.99 -8.41
C SER A 774 -27.20 -33.76 -7.53
N VAL A 775 -27.76 -32.65 -7.99
CA VAL A 775 -27.87 -31.37 -7.22
C VAL A 775 -29.35 -31.02 -7.25
N LEU A 776 -30.00 -31.02 -6.08
CA LEU A 776 -31.39 -30.61 -5.97
C LEU A 776 -31.46 -29.09 -6.10
N SER A 777 -32.10 -28.59 -7.14
CA SER A 777 -32.14 -27.15 -7.40
C SER A 777 -33.43 -26.75 -8.10
N SER A 778 -34.58 -26.97 -7.47
CA SER A 778 -35.87 -26.74 -8.15
C SER A 778 -36.44 -25.35 -7.98
N LYS A 779 -36.10 -24.62 -6.90
CA LYS A 779 -36.70 -23.28 -6.60
C LYS A 779 -35.73 -22.12 -6.67
N HIS A 780 -34.50 -22.26 -6.25
CA HIS A 780 -33.55 -21.17 -6.06
C HIS A 780 -32.84 -20.67 -7.32
N PHE A 781 -32.92 -21.41 -8.44
CA PHE A 781 -32.46 -20.85 -9.73
C PHE A 781 -33.50 -19.89 -10.36
N SER A 782 -34.74 -19.81 -9.83
CA SER A 782 -35.85 -19.04 -10.42
C SER A 782 -36.46 -17.94 -9.54
N GLU A 783 -36.10 -17.79 -8.25
CA GLU A 783 -36.65 -16.74 -7.38
C GLU A 783 -36.00 -15.38 -7.66
N ILE A 784 -36.78 -14.53 -8.33
CA ILE A 784 -36.39 -13.20 -8.82
C ILE A 784 -36.27 -12.16 -7.69
N ASP A 785 -37.04 -12.26 -6.61
CA ASP A 785 -37.14 -11.23 -5.58
C ASP A 785 -35.86 -11.06 -4.74
N TYR A 786 -35.10 -12.13 -4.50
CA TYR A 786 -33.81 -12.04 -3.79
C TYR A 786 -32.66 -11.52 -4.66
N MET A 787 -32.82 -11.45 -5.98
CA MET A 787 -31.77 -11.05 -6.91
C MET A 787 -31.63 -9.54 -7.06
N LEU A 788 -32.69 -8.79 -6.83
CA LEU A 788 -32.68 -7.32 -6.96
C LEU A 788 -31.99 -6.61 -5.79
N GLU A 789 -31.90 -7.26 -4.62
CA GLU A 789 -31.27 -6.66 -3.43
C GLU A 789 -29.78 -7.03 -3.27
N SER A 790 -29.30 -8.13 -3.90
CA SER A 790 -27.90 -8.55 -3.77
C SER A 790 -27.15 -8.42 -5.09
N ARG A 791 -26.33 -7.41 -5.22
CA ARG A 791 -25.39 -7.09 -6.31
C ARG A 791 -24.25 -8.11 -6.43
N ASN A 792 -24.49 -9.42 -6.26
CA ASN A 792 -23.46 -10.37 -5.91
C ASN A 792 -23.12 -11.31 -7.05
N PHE A 793 -21.81 -11.43 -7.30
CA PHE A 793 -21.15 -12.40 -8.13
C PHE A 793 -21.57 -13.84 -7.77
N LYS A 794 -21.94 -14.68 -8.75
CA LYS A 794 -22.29 -16.11 -8.57
C LYS A 794 -21.25 -16.99 -9.27
N HIS A 795 -20.56 -17.82 -8.51
CA HIS A 795 -19.56 -18.75 -9.04
C HIS A 795 -19.83 -20.18 -8.58
N PHE A 796 -20.18 -21.07 -9.51
CA PHE A 796 -20.47 -22.47 -9.24
C PHE A 796 -19.53 -23.38 -10.04
N ALA A 797 -18.73 -24.15 -9.34
CA ALA A 797 -17.63 -24.93 -9.89
C ALA A 797 -17.83 -26.44 -9.64
N PHE A 798 -18.03 -27.23 -10.71
CA PHE A 798 -18.21 -28.65 -10.67
C PHE A 798 -17.13 -29.41 -11.45
N THR A 799 -15.89 -28.93 -11.42
CA THR A 799 -14.79 -29.57 -12.16
C THR A 799 -14.63 -31.04 -11.76
N ASN A 800 -14.54 -31.94 -12.76
CA ASN A 800 -14.37 -33.37 -12.58
C ASN A 800 -15.52 -34.09 -11.83
N CYS A 801 -16.72 -33.50 -11.74
CA CYS A 801 -17.94 -34.19 -11.27
C CYS A 801 -18.50 -35.12 -12.39
N ILE A 802 -17.72 -36.14 -12.77
CA ILE A 802 -17.98 -36.96 -13.97
C ILE A 802 -19.24 -37.83 -13.89
N LYS A 803 -19.73 -38.14 -12.69
CA LYS A 803 -20.96 -38.93 -12.48
C LYS A 803 -22.25 -38.11 -12.48
N MET A 804 -22.16 -36.76 -12.61
CA MET A 804 -23.33 -35.90 -12.64
C MET A 804 -24.27 -36.30 -13.78
N ASP A 805 -25.55 -36.57 -13.45
CA ASP A 805 -26.53 -36.98 -14.42
C ASP A 805 -26.93 -35.88 -15.41
N GLN A 806 -27.50 -36.25 -16.54
CA GLN A 806 -27.84 -35.34 -17.61
C GLN A 806 -28.99 -34.39 -17.21
N LYS A 807 -29.91 -34.84 -16.35
CA LYS A 807 -31.03 -34.04 -15.83
C LYS A 807 -30.50 -32.92 -14.97
N THR A 808 -29.59 -33.20 -14.05
CA THR A 808 -28.94 -32.21 -13.18
C THR A 808 -28.17 -31.18 -13.99
N ARG A 809 -27.38 -31.61 -15.00
CA ARG A 809 -26.65 -30.69 -15.88
C ARG A 809 -27.58 -29.71 -16.60
N ARG A 810 -28.66 -30.22 -17.17
CA ARG A 810 -29.68 -29.41 -17.85
C ARG A 810 -30.34 -28.41 -16.89
N SER A 811 -30.68 -28.83 -15.67
CA SER A 811 -31.27 -27.96 -14.64
C SER A 811 -30.34 -26.84 -14.25
N ILE A 812 -29.05 -27.12 -14.00
CA ILE A 812 -28.04 -26.09 -13.67
C ILE A 812 -27.91 -25.08 -14.81
N LEU A 813 -27.83 -25.56 -16.08
CA LEU A 813 -27.68 -24.70 -17.25
C LEU A 813 -28.93 -23.86 -17.54
N ALA A 814 -30.14 -24.40 -17.32
CA ALA A 814 -31.38 -23.62 -17.42
C ALA A 814 -31.47 -22.53 -16.36
N GLY A 815 -31.10 -22.82 -15.12
CA GLY A 815 -31.03 -21.83 -14.06
C GLY A 815 -29.94 -20.76 -14.32
N THR A 816 -28.85 -21.17 -14.95
CA THR A 816 -27.79 -20.22 -15.38
C THR A 816 -28.31 -19.24 -16.42
N GLU A 817 -29.05 -19.72 -17.43
CA GLU A 817 -29.69 -18.87 -18.44
C GLU A 817 -30.59 -17.81 -17.82
N GLN A 818 -31.50 -18.25 -16.91
CA GLN A 818 -32.39 -17.33 -16.23
C GLN A 818 -31.65 -16.26 -15.43
N ARG A 819 -30.61 -16.62 -14.69
CA ARG A 819 -29.80 -15.68 -13.89
C ARG A 819 -29.06 -14.67 -14.75
N ILE A 820 -28.40 -15.13 -15.81
CA ILE A 820 -27.70 -14.25 -16.75
C ILE A 820 -28.70 -13.24 -17.36
N GLN A 821 -29.93 -13.68 -17.71
CA GLN A 821 -30.97 -12.81 -18.26
C GLN A 821 -31.46 -11.80 -17.22
N VAL A 822 -31.65 -12.19 -15.95
CA VAL A 822 -32.05 -11.30 -14.86
C VAL A 822 -30.99 -10.23 -14.59
N VAL A 823 -29.72 -10.62 -14.53
CA VAL A 823 -28.59 -9.68 -14.35
C VAL A 823 -28.56 -8.65 -15.49
N ALA A 824 -28.77 -9.09 -16.72
CA ALA A 824 -28.80 -8.20 -17.88
C ALA A 824 -30.01 -7.21 -17.84
N THR A 825 -31.18 -7.63 -17.35
CA THR A 825 -32.38 -6.77 -17.31
C THR A 825 -32.43 -5.82 -16.12
N ALA A 826 -31.76 -6.14 -15.01
CA ALA A 826 -31.72 -5.30 -13.81
C ALA A 826 -30.87 -4.02 -13.96
N SER A 827 -30.16 -3.89 -15.09
CA SER A 827 -29.14 -2.85 -15.30
C SER A 827 -29.66 -1.42 -15.50
N ASP A 828 -30.97 -1.21 -15.75
CA ASP A 828 -31.52 0.12 -16.06
C ASP A 828 -31.62 1.09 -14.86
N GLN A 829 -31.42 0.63 -13.62
CA GLN A 829 -31.53 1.45 -12.41
C GLN A 829 -30.21 1.71 -11.67
N LEU A 830 -29.09 1.18 -12.14
CA LEU A 830 -27.83 1.20 -11.39
C LEU A 830 -26.65 1.66 -12.27
N TYR A 831 -26.37 2.94 -12.24
CA TYR A 831 -25.08 3.51 -12.64
C TYR A 831 -24.03 3.18 -11.57
N ASN A 832 -23.30 2.09 -11.67
CA ASN A 832 -21.97 1.89 -11.04
C ASN A 832 -21.43 0.48 -11.28
N ASP A 833 -20.12 0.33 -11.24
CA ASP A 833 -19.20 -0.79 -11.52
C ASP A 833 -19.42 -2.09 -10.70
N GLU A 834 -20.51 -2.26 -9.99
CA GLU A 834 -20.78 -3.40 -9.10
C GLU A 834 -21.82 -4.38 -9.66
N ARG A 835 -21.85 -4.59 -10.97
CA ARG A 835 -22.76 -5.60 -11.58
C ARG A 835 -22.27 -7.00 -11.24
N GLY A 836 -23.13 -7.82 -10.64
CA GLY A 836 -22.85 -9.24 -10.39
C GLY A 836 -22.65 -9.99 -11.72
N SER A 837 -21.65 -10.87 -11.80
CA SER A 837 -21.45 -11.79 -12.93
C SER A 837 -21.70 -13.24 -12.51
N VAL A 838 -22.12 -14.07 -13.46
CA VAL A 838 -22.36 -15.51 -13.26
C VAL A 838 -21.22 -16.28 -13.92
N LYS A 839 -20.60 -17.21 -13.18
CA LYS A 839 -19.58 -18.11 -13.71
C LYS A 839 -19.90 -19.55 -13.32
N ILE A 840 -19.98 -20.41 -14.30
CA ILE A 840 -20.25 -21.85 -14.08
C ILE A 840 -19.30 -22.69 -14.91
N HIS A 841 -18.79 -23.77 -14.34
CA HIS A 841 -18.07 -24.78 -15.08
C HIS A 841 -18.49 -26.19 -14.69
N LEU A 842 -18.68 -27.00 -15.69
CA LEU A 842 -19.25 -28.36 -15.62
C LEU A 842 -18.43 -29.34 -16.49
N PRO A 843 -18.32 -30.61 -16.09
CA PRO A 843 -17.82 -31.63 -17.01
C PRO A 843 -18.82 -31.82 -18.15
N GLY A 844 -18.33 -31.87 -19.40
CA GLY A 844 -19.14 -32.14 -20.60
C GLY A 844 -18.69 -31.40 -21.83
N GLY A 845 -19.05 -31.92 -23.00
CA GLY A 845 -18.62 -31.43 -24.33
C GLY A 845 -19.73 -30.74 -25.15
N GLU A 846 -20.88 -30.39 -24.54
CA GLU A 846 -22.04 -29.87 -25.26
C GLU A 846 -22.31 -28.41 -24.83
N ILE A 847 -22.46 -27.52 -25.82
CA ILE A 847 -22.88 -26.13 -25.60
C ILE A 847 -24.41 -26.11 -25.45
N PRO A 848 -24.96 -25.37 -24.46
CA PRO A 848 -26.40 -25.21 -24.30
C PRO A 848 -27.08 -24.65 -25.55
N MET A 849 -28.28 -25.15 -25.90
CA MET A 849 -29.02 -24.73 -27.09
C MET A 849 -29.41 -23.24 -27.09
N TRP A 850 -29.43 -22.60 -25.94
CA TRP A 850 -29.76 -21.19 -25.83
C TRP A 850 -28.62 -20.24 -26.27
N PHE A 851 -27.40 -20.75 -26.49
CA PHE A 851 -26.38 -20.02 -27.25
C PHE A 851 -26.70 -20.09 -28.74
N CYS A 852 -27.32 -19.02 -29.27
CA CYS A 852 -27.79 -19.00 -30.67
C CYS A 852 -26.63 -19.05 -31.67
N ASN A 853 -25.47 -18.47 -31.31
CA ASN A 853 -24.28 -18.44 -32.14
C ASN A 853 -23.23 -19.40 -31.53
N GLN A 854 -23.03 -20.53 -32.13
CA GLN A 854 -22.05 -21.54 -31.69
C GLN A 854 -21.29 -22.13 -32.89
N ASN A 855 -20.05 -22.56 -32.67
CA ASN A 855 -19.19 -23.12 -33.69
C ASN A 855 -18.26 -24.19 -33.11
N LEU A 856 -17.76 -25.07 -33.98
CA LEU A 856 -16.66 -25.97 -33.68
C LEU A 856 -15.33 -25.21 -33.73
N GLY A 857 -14.43 -25.49 -32.81
CA GLY A 857 -13.13 -24.78 -32.68
C GLY A 857 -13.20 -23.53 -31.81
N SER A 858 -12.21 -22.66 -32.01
CA SER A 858 -11.91 -21.54 -31.11
C SER A 858 -12.54 -20.19 -31.50
N SER A 859 -13.29 -20.13 -32.59
CA SER A 859 -13.86 -18.86 -33.05
C SER A 859 -15.31 -19.02 -33.51
N VAL A 860 -16.11 -17.95 -33.32
CA VAL A 860 -17.48 -17.83 -33.78
C VAL A 860 -17.71 -16.41 -34.32
N SER A 861 -18.27 -16.30 -35.52
CA SER A 861 -18.62 -15.00 -36.13
C SER A 861 -20.14 -14.85 -36.22
N MET A 862 -20.62 -13.61 -36.08
CA MET A 862 -22.02 -13.26 -36.16
C MET A 862 -22.23 -11.91 -36.86
N GLN A 863 -23.35 -11.78 -37.56
CA GLN A 863 -23.78 -10.51 -38.13
C GLN A 863 -24.47 -9.67 -37.05
N LEU A 864 -24.16 -8.36 -37.04
CA LEU A 864 -24.78 -7.40 -36.15
C LEU A 864 -25.87 -6.66 -36.90
N HIS A 865 -27.08 -6.62 -36.31
CA HIS A 865 -28.23 -5.91 -36.88
C HIS A 865 -28.55 -4.65 -36.05
N SER A 866 -29.11 -3.64 -36.70
CA SER A 866 -29.55 -2.39 -36.03
C SER A 866 -30.60 -2.59 -34.93
N SER A 867 -31.27 -3.75 -34.89
CA SER A 867 -32.21 -4.12 -33.81
C SER A 867 -31.55 -4.43 -32.47
N TYR A 868 -30.22 -4.51 -32.39
CA TYR A 868 -29.47 -4.72 -31.13
C TYR A 868 -29.24 -3.45 -30.30
N SER A 869 -29.95 -2.35 -30.60
CA SER A 869 -29.88 -1.09 -29.84
C SER A 869 -30.22 -1.21 -28.34
N GLN A 870 -30.79 -2.36 -27.91
CA GLN A 870 -31.16 -2.66 -26.51
C GLN A 870 -30.22 -3.71 -25.89
N LEU A 871 -28.99 -3.85 -26.38
CA LEU A 871 -28.01 -4.80 -25.83
C LEU A 871 -27.63 -4.40 -24.40
N LYS A 872 -27.72 -5.35 -23.46
CA LYS A 872 -27.46 -5.18 -22.03
C LYS A 872 -26.23 -5.94 -21.52
N GLY A 873 -25.70 -6.87 -22.33
CA GLY A 873 -24.53 -7.66 -21.96
C GLY A 873 -24.28 -8.79 -22.96
N ILE A 874 -23.29 -9.60 -22.64
CA ILE A 874 -22.91 -10.78 -23.43
C ILE A 874 -22.70 -11.98 -22.54
N ALA A 875 -23.25 -13.13 -22.95
CA ALA A 875 -22.91 -14.42 -22.39
C ALA A 875 -21.96 -15.18 -23.31
N LEU A 876 -20.95 -15.79 -22.75
CA LEU A 876 -19.88 -16.50 -23.42
C LEU A 876 -19.80 -17.93 -22.92
N CYS A 877 -19.52 -18.87 -23.80
CA CYS A 877 -19.24 -20.25 -23.40
C CYS A 877 -18.14 -20.87 -24.25
N VAL A 878 -17.42 -21.81 -23.67
CA VAL A 878 -16.36 -22.57 -24.34
C VAL A 878 -16.31 -24.00 -23.78
N VAL A 879 -16.10 -24.95 -24.66
CA VAL A 879 -15.77 -26.33 -24.31
C VAL A 879 -14.28 -26.52 -24.55
N LEU A 880 -13.56 -26.82 -23.47
CA LEU A 880 -12.14 -27.13 -23.51
C LEU A 880 -11.91 -28.64 -23.48
N GLU A 881 -11.06 -29.13 -24.37
CA GLU A 881 -10.52 -30.46 -24.41
C GLU A 881 -9.10 -30.44 -23.86
N PHE A 882 -8.81 -31.33 -22.90
CA PHE A 882 -7.51 -31.41 -22.23
C PHE A 882 -6.78 -32.71 -22.67
N GLU A 883 -5.46 -32.60 -22.90
CA GLU A 883 -4.63 -33.80 -23.14
C GLU A 883 -4.51 -34.64 -21.85
N GLU A 884 -4.20 -35.92 -21.99
CA GLU A 884 -3.99 -36.80 -20.84
C GLU A 884 -2.93 -36.25 -19.89
N ASN A 885 -3.26 -36.22 -18.57
CA ASN A 885 -2.41 -35.72 -17.50
C ASN A 885 -2.17 -34.20 -17.50
N TYR A 886 -3.03 -33.36 -18.10
CA TYR A 886 -2.97 -31.91 -17.98
C TYR A 886 -3.27 -31.50 -16.54
N VAL A 887 -2.26 -30.87 -15.88
CA VAL A 887 -2.38 -30.27 -14.56
C VAL A 887 -2.51 -28.77 -14.73
N ASP A 888 -3.58 -28.21 -14.20
CA ASP A 888 -3.88 -26.78 -14.32
C ASP A 888 -2.82 -25.89 -13.64
N PRO A 889 -2.08 -25.07 -14.40
CA PRO A 889 -1.14 -24.10 -13.85
C PRO A 889 -1.81 -22.74 -13.53
N GLY A 890 -3.15 -22.66 -13.43
CA GLY A 890 -3.94 -21.43 -13.34
C GLY A 890 -4.55 -21.06 -14.68
N LEU A 891 -5.49 -21.90 -15.16
CA LEU A 891 -6.21 -21.74 -16.42
C LEU A 891 -6.94 -20.40 -16.49
N ILE A 892 -6.67 -19.64 -17.54
CA ILE A 892 -7.39 -18.41 -17.92
C ILE A 892 -7.99 -18.65 -19.31
N VAL A 893 -9.25 -18.33 -19.51
CA VAL A 893 -9.85 -18.31 -20.85
C VAL A 893 -10.01 -16.85 -21.27
N ARG A 894 -9.29 -16.46 -22.31
CA ARG A 894 -9.43 -15.14 -22.94
C ARG A 894 -10.35 -15.22 -24.14
N CYS A 895 -11.34 -14.35 -24.24
CA CYS A 895 -12.12 -14.12 -25.43
C CYS A 895 -11.70 -12.78 -26.05
N LYS A 896 -11.21 -12.80 -27.28
CA LYS A 896 -10.91 -11.61 -28.06
C LYS A 896 -12.05 -11.38 -29.06
N CYS A 897 -12.65 -10.20 -29.04
CA CYS A 897 -13.72 -9.84 -29.93
C CYS A 897 -13.24 -8.82 -30.95
N HIS A 898 -13.37 -9.13 -32.26
CA HIS A 898 -13.05 -8.28 -33.38
C HIS A 898 -14.33 -7.77 -34.02
N PHE A 899 -14.53 -6.45 -34.02
CA PHE A 899 -15.67 -5.80 -34.65
C PHE A 899 -15.23 -5.19 -35.97
N LYS A 900 -16.01 -5.40 -37.04
CA LYS A 900 -15.76 -4.81 -38.39
C LYS A 900 -16.86 -3.85 -38.76
N THR A 901 -16.47 -2.67 -39.25
CA THR A 901 -17.39 -1.66 -39.79
C THR A 901 -17.71 -1.90 -41.27
N ASN A 902 -18.84 -1.39 -41.75
CA ASN A 902 -19.24 -1.40 -43.18
C ASN A 902 -18.23 -0.70 -44.09
N HIS A 903 -17.32 0.11 -43.55
CA HIS A 903 -16.33 0.90 -44.28
C HIS A 903 -14.88 0.43 -44.07
N GLY A 904 -14.66 -0.77 -43.53
CA GLY A 904 -13.34 -1.41 -43.40
C GLY A 904 -12.53 -1.05 -42.16
N GLY A 905 -13.09 -0.32 -41.19
CA GLY A 905 -12.49 -0.09 -39.89
C GLY A 905 -12.70 -1.31 -38.96
N SER A 906 -11.80 -1.52 -38.00
CA SER A 906 -11.94 -2.57 -37.01
C SER A 906 -11.69 -2.03 -35.58
N SER A 907 -12.31 -2.67 -34.58
CA SER A 907 -12.09 -2.41 -33.15
C SER A 907 -12.01 -3.74 -32.40
N ASP A 908 -11.11 -3.84 -31.43
CA ASP A 908 -10.86 -5.05 -30.67
C ASP A 908 -11.23 -4.86 -29.19
N LEU A 909 -11.94 -5.83 -28.62
CA LEU A 909 -12.19 -5.92 -27.18
C LEU A 909 -11.67 -7.26 -26.65
N ASN A 910 -11.20 -7.28 -25.41
CA ASN A 910 -10.72 -8.48 -24.74
C ASN A 910 -11.51 -8.75 -23.46
N PHE A 911 -12.05 -9.96 -23.33
CA PHE A 911 -12.75 -10.46 -22.16
C PHE A 911 -11.91 -11.57 -21.54
N ASN A 912 -11.54 -11.44 -20.29
CA ASN A 912 -10.77 -12.46 -19.59
C ASN A 912 -11.63 -13.11 -18.53
N LEU A 913 -11.75 -14.41 -18.63
CA LEU A 913 -12.24 -15.23 -17.56
C LEU A 913 -11.05 -15.60 -16.68
N ASN A 914 -10.79 -14.79 -15.67
CA ASN A 914 -9.63 -14.91 -14.80
C ASN A 914 -9.92 -15.85 -13.63
N ASN A 915 -8.88 -16.62 -13.25
CA ASN A 915 -8.76 -17.42 -12.03
C ASN A 915 -10.03 -18.12 -11.57
N TRP A 916 -10.21 -19.34 -12.07
CA TRP A 916 -11.24 -20.27 -11.62
C TRP A 916 -10.98 -20.85 -10.23
N LEU A 917 -9.72 -20.73 -9.76
CA LEU A 917 -9.23 -21.33 -8.54
C LEU A 917 -8.67 -20.21 -7.65
N GLU A 918 -9.30 -19.97 -6.52
CA GLU A 918 -8.69 -19.18 -5.47
C GLU A 918 -7.39 -19.85 -5.01
N GLN A 919 -6.42 -19.07 -4.55
CA GLN A 919 -5.02 -19.42 -4.23
C GLN A 919 -4.79 -20.60 -3.27
N TYR A 920 -5.83 -21.30 -2.84
CA TYR A 920 -5.77 -22.31 -1.77
C TYR A 920 -5.92 -23.76 -2.25
N TYR A 921 -6.11 -24.02 -3.55
CA TYR A 921 -6.36 -25.37 -4.04
C TYR A 921 -5.12 -26.00 -4.69
N LYS A 922 -5.00 -27.33 -4.52
CA LYS A 922 -4.04 -28.15 -5.26
C LYS A 922 -4.32 -28.03 -6.76
N PRO A 923 -3.29 -28.12 -7.61
CA PRO A 923 -3.48 -28.12 -9.05
C PRO A 923 -4.52 -29.18 -9.45
N ILE A 924 -5.50 -28.79 -10.26
CA ILE A 924 -6.55 -29.72 -10.72
C ILE A 924 -6.08 -30.46 -11.97
N LEU A 925 -6.23 -31.77 -11.97
CA LEU A 925 -6.04 -32.65 -13.15
C LEU A 925 -7.39 -32.79 -13.87
N PHE A 926 -7.55 -32.15 -15.04
CA PHE A 926 -8.77 -32.31 -15.83
C PHE A 926 -8.84 -33.72 -16.47
N LYS A 927 -9.98 -34.42 -16.28
CA LYS A 927 -10.19 -35.83 -16.68
C LYS A 927 -11.11 -36.01 -17.88
N SER A 928 -11.71 -34.94 -18.36
CA SER A 928 -12.66 -34.94 -19.49
C SER A 928 -12.81 -33.56 -20.09
N ASP A 929 -13.55 -33.42 -21.18
CA ASP A 929 -14.00 -32.12 -21.69
C ASP A 929 -14.79 -31.36 -20.62
N HIS A 930 -14.59 -30.05 -20.54
CA HIS A 930 -15.32 -29.19 -19.62
C HIS A 930 -15.93 -28.00 -20.34
N LEU A 931 -17.18 -27.73 -19.99
CA LEU A 931 -17.92 -26.55 -20.41
C LEU A 931 -17.74 -25.42 -19.38
N PHE A 932 -17.39 -24.27 -19.86
CA PHE A 932 -17.27 -23.02 -19.10
C PHE A 932 -18.29 -22.03 -19.63
N VAL A 933 -19.11 -21.43 -18.77
CA VAL A 933 -20.12 -20.44 -19.11
C VAL A 933 -19.96 -19.24 -18.20
N TRP A 934 -19.96 -18.04 -18.77
CA TRP A 934 -19.93 -16.80 -18.01
C TRP A 934 -20.62 -15.66 -18.77
N ASP A 935 -20.97 -14.60 -18.06
CA ASP A 935 -21.38 -13.33 -18.63
C ASP A 935 -20.34 -12.24 -18.33
N ASP A 936 -20.31 -11.26 -19.18
CA ASP A 936 -19.52 -10.04 -18.96
C ASP A 936 -20.46 -8.86 -18.83
N PRO A 937 -20.65 -8.35 -17.59
CA PRO A 937 -21.51 -7.20 -17.35
C PRO A 937 -20.90 -5.86 -17.81
N CYS A 938 -19.57 -5.82 -18.03
CA CYS A 938 -18.86 -4.62 -18.48
C CYS A 938 -18.93 -4.43 -20.00
N PHE A 939 -19.58 -5.34 -20.74
CA PHE A 939 -19.72 -5.22 -22.18
C PHE A 939 -20.47 -3.92 -22.57
N GLU A 940 -21.52 -3.55 -21.84
CA GLU A 940 -22.26 -2.31 -22.08
C GLU A 940 -21.42 -1.05 -21.77
N ALA A 941 -20.57 -1.08 -20.73
CA ALA A 941 -19.69 0.03 -20.37
C ALA A 941 -18.56 0.27 -21.40
N ASN A 942 -18.20 -0.76 -22.20
CA ASN A 942 -17.23 -0.68 -23.28
C ASN A 942 -17.83 -0.25 -24.61
N ILE A 943 -19.20 -0.18 -24.72
CA ILE A 943 -19.96 0.18 -25.92
C ILE A 943 -20.79 1.43 -25.56
N ILE A 944 -20.16 2.60 -25.48
CA ILE A 944 -20.80 3.84 -24.95
C ILE A 944 -21.42 4.72 -26.04
N ASP A 945 -21.22 4.45 -27.32
CA ASP A 945 -21.83 5.25 -28.39
C ASP A 945 -23.23 4.71 -28.73
N GLU A 946 -24.28 5.54 -28.60
CA GLU A 946 -25.64 5.20 -29.06
C GLU A 946 -25.69 4.76 -30.53
N ASP A 947 -24.71 5.19 -31.35
CA ASP A 947 -24.54 4.82 -32.76
C ASP A 947 -23.68 3.56 -32.97
N TRP A 948 -23.23 2.87 -31.93
CA TRP A 948 -22.28 1.75 -32.02
C TRP A 948 -22.80 0.61 -32.93
N PHE A 949 -24.09 0.24 -32.80
CA PHE A 949 -24.72 -0.83 -33.60
C PHE A 949 -24.95 -0.44 -35.06
N GLY A 950 -25.02 0.86 -35.38
CA GLY A 950 -25.04 1.37 -36.79
C GLY A 950 -23.65 1.34 -37.42
N LYS A 951 -22.61 1.30 -36.61
CA LYS A 951 -21.20 1.41 -37.07
C LYS A 951 -20.60 0.06 -37.46
N TYR A 952 -20.93 -1.02 -36.74
CA TYR A 952 -20.35 -2.36 -36.93
C TYR A 952 -21.36 -3.31 -37.55
N SER A 953 -20.92 -4.11 -38.54
CA SER A 953 -21.77 -5.08 -39.24
C SER A 953 -21.48 -6.55 -38.84
N GLU A 954 -20.27 -6.82 -38.34
CA GLU A 954 -19.82 -8.17 -38.04
C GLU A 954 -19.01 -8.15 -36.75
N ALA A 955 -19.21 -9.19 -35.92
CA ALA A 955 -18.37 -9.47 -34.72
C ALA A 955 -17.82 -10.89 -34.80
N THR A 956 -16.52 -11.05 -34.56
CA THR A 956 -15.84 -12.35 -34.47
C THR A 956 -15.23 -12.49 -33.08
N PHE A 957 -15.59 -13.57 -32.39
CA PHE A 957 -15.13 -13.91 -31.06
C PHE A 957 -14.14 -15.07 -31.13
N GLU A 958 -12.93 -14.88 -30.61
CA GLU A 958 -11.86 -15.87 -30.60
C GLU A 958 -11.46 -16.20 -29.16
N PHE A 959 -11.40 -17.50 -28.83
CA PHE A 959 -11.16 -17.99 -27.47
C PHE A 959 -9.77 -18.61 -27.38
N PHE A 960 -9.02 -18.22 -26.34
CA PHE A 960 -7.65 -18.65 -26.08
C PHE A 960 -7.49 -19.17 -24.65
N PRO A 961 -7.14 -20.46 -24.46
CA PRO A 961 -6.75 -20.95 -23.14
C PRO A 961 -5.31 -20.52 -22.83
N LEU A 962 -5.11 -19.85 -21.71
CA LEU A 962 -3.83 -19.27 -21.28
C LEU A 962 -3.46 -19.78 -19.87
N ASP A 963 -2.16 -19.78 -19.57
CA ASP A 963 -1.67 -19.97 -18.21
C ASP A 963 -1.76 -18.67 -17.39
N TYR A 964 -1.42 -18.72 -16.09
CA TYR A 964 -1.38 -17.56 -15.19
C TYR A 964 -0.34 -16.48 -15.62
N LYS A 965 0.59 -16.80 -16.54
CA LYS A 965 1.55 -15.87 -17.16
C LYS A 965 1.06 -15.33 -18.50
N GLU A 966 -0.20 -15.63 -18.86
CA GLU A 966 -0.81 -15.24 -20.12
C GLU A 966 -0.19 -15.90 -21.38
N ASN A 967 0.55 -17.00 -21.24
CA ASN A 967 1.03 -17.78 -22.38
C ASN A 967 -0.04 -18.76 -22.87
N LEU A 968 -0.10 -18.97 -24.18
CA LEU A 968 -1.03 -19.92 -24.79
C LEU A 968 -0.70 -21.35 -24.33
N LEU A 969 -1.71 -22.03 -23.79
CA LEU A 969 -1.59 -23.42 -23.36
C LEU A 969 -1.58 -24.35 -24.59
N ARG A 970 -0.54 -25.20 -24.69
CA ARG A 970 -0.40 -26.17 -25.80
C ARG A 970 -1.16 -27.48 -25.57
N ASN A 971 -1.35 -27.84 -24.29
CA ASN A 971 -1.97 -29.11 -23.87
C ASN A 971 -3.47 -28.96 -23.58
N CYS A 972 -4.08 -27.87 -24.03
CA CYS A 972 -5.49 -27.56 -23.89
C CYS A 972 -5.95 -26.87 -25.17
N LYS A 973 -7.06 -27.33 -25.73
CA LYS A 973 -7.62 -26.70 -26.96
C LYS A 973 -9.12 -26.43 -26.81
N VAL A 974 -9.58 -25.41 -27.51
CA VAL A 974 -10.99 -25.09 -27.62
C VAL A 974 -11.62 -26.04 -28.64
N LYS A 975 -12.57 -26.88 -28.19
CA LYS A 975 -13.30 -27.82 -29.02
C LYS A 975 -14.54 -27.22 -29.66
N LYS A 976 -15.26 -26.40 -28.86
CA LYS A 976 -16.47 -25.67 -29.28
C LYS A 976 -16.52 -24.34 -28.54
N CYS A 977 -17.13 -23.36 -29.15
CA CYS A 977 -17.40 -22.06 -28.52
C CYS A 977 -18.78 -21.53 -28.89
N GLY A 978 -19.32 -20.64 -28.04
CA GLY A 978 -20.64 -20.05 -28.25
C GLY A 978 -20.76 -18.68 -27.62
N VAL A 979 -21.59 -17.86 -28.25
CA VAL A 979 -21.85 -16.47 -27.85
C VAL A 979 -23.35 -16.18 -27.93
N ARG A 980 -23.87 -15.48 -26.90
CA ARG A 980 -25.24 -14.95 -26.88
C ARG A 980 -25.21 -13.48 -26.46
N LEU A 981 -25.83 -12.64 -27.29
CA LEU A 981 -26.12 -11.25 -26.94
C LEU A 981 -27.35 -11.21 -26.02
N LEU A 982 -27.29 -10.44 -24.95
CA LEU A 982 -28.36 -10.30 -23.97
C LEU A 982 -29.11 -9.00 -24.23
N LEU A 983 -30.39 -9.12 -24.62
CA LEU A 983 -31.28 -8.02 -24.98
C LEU A 983 -32.27 -7.76 -23.84
N CYS A 984 -32.77 -6.53 -23.72
CA CYS A 984 -33.83 -6.15 -22.80
C CYS A 984 -35.18 -6.66 -23.35
N GLU A 985 -35.51 -7.92 -23.10
CA GLU A 985 -36.88 -8.44 -23.39
C GLU A 985 -37.69 -8.50 -22.07
N ARG A 986 -38.96 -8.03 -22.12
CA ARG A 986 -39.89 -8.20 -20.99
C ARG A 986 -40.09 -9.69 -20.73
N ILE A 987 -39.70 -10.17 -19.56
CA ILE A 987 -39.80 -11.57 -19.13
C ILE A 987 -41.26 -11.96 -19.02
N ALA A 988 -41.76 -12.79 -19.93
CA ALA A 988 -42.96 -13.59 -19.70
C ALA A 988 -42.53 -14.81 -18.86
N ILE A 989 -42.85 -14.77 -17.57
CA ILE A 989 -42.55 -15.88 -16.63
C ILE A 989 -43.28 -17.13 -17.08
N ARG A 990 -42.57 -18.11 -17.67
CA ARG A 990 -43.07 -19.46 -17.85
C ARG A 990 -42.72 -20.29 -16.64
N THR A 991 -43.73 -20.60 -15.81
CA THR A 991 -43.64 -21.65 -14.78
C THR A 991 -43.54 -22.98 -15.47
N TYR A 992 -42.39 -23.65 -15.33
CA TYR A 992 -42.26 -25.06 -15.74
C TYR A 992 -42.91 -25.96 -14.69
N ASN A 993 -44.06 -26.59 -15.04
CA ASN A 993 -44.57 -27.76 -14.33
C ASN A 993 -43.75 -28.99 -14.74
N SER A 994 -43.28 -29.76 -13.76
CA SER A 994 -42.30 -30.85 -13.90
C SER A 994 -42.90 -32.19 -14.42
N ASP A 995 -44.13 -32.24 -14.93
CA ASP A 995 -44.82 -33.47 -15.25
C ASP A 995 -45.48 -33.51 -16.66
N GLU A 996 -44.85 -32.96 -17.69
CA GLU A 996 -45.32 -33.19 -19.05
C GLU A 996 -44.24 -33.80 -19.93
N GLU A 997 -44.57 -34.97 -20.50
CA GLU A 997 -43.83 -35.73 -21.48
C GLU A 997 -43.52 -34.94 -22.75
N GLU A 998 -42.41 -35.26 -23.39
CA GLU A 998 -41.84 -34.70 -24.59
C GLU A 998 -42.88 -34.30 -25.67
N GLU A 999 -43.11 -32.98 -25.87
CA GLU A 999 -43.53 -32.48 -27.16
C GLU A 999 -42.36 -31.84 -27.91
N PRO A 1000 -42.24 -32.09 -29.22
CA PRO A 1000 -41.12 -31.59 -30.00
C PRO A 1000 -41.18 -30.08 -30.13
N CYS A 1001 -40.06 -29.47 -29.92
CA CYS A 1001 -39.76 -28.03 -30.04
C CYS A 1001 -40.47 -27.41 -31.25
N PRO A 1002 -41.16 -26.26 -31.13
CA PRO A 1002 -41.76 -25.60 -32.28
C PRO A 1002 -40.68 -25.17 -33.25
N LYS A 1003 -40.93 -25.48 -34.52
CA LYS A 1003 -40.13 -25.12 -35.69
C LYS A 1003 -39.72 -23.68 -35.64
N ARG A 1004 -38.44 -23.42 -36.02
CA ARG A 1004 -37.82 -22.17 -36.38
C ARG A 1004 -38.81 -21.04 -36.59
N LEU A 1005 -38.81 -20.02 -35.73
CA LEU A 1005 -39.32 -18.70 -36.09
C LEU A 1005 -38.47 -18.22 -37.28
N LYS A 1006 -39.06 -18.25 -38.46
CA LYS A 1006 -38.53 -17.51 -39.60
C LYS A 1006 -38.42 -16.04 -39.18
N CYS A 1007 -37.23 -15.50 -39.28
CA CYS A 1007 -37.08 -14.05 -39.35
C CYS A 1007 -38.06 -13.52 -40.38
N LEU A 1008 -39.03 -12.75 -39.93
CA LEU A 1008 -39.84 -11.95 -40.84
C LEU A 1008 -38.90 -10.86 -41.40
N GLN A 1009 -38.63 -10.99 -42.69
CA GLN A 1009 -38.27 -9.91 -43.52
C GLN A 1009 -39.53 -8.97 -43.63
N GLU A 1010 -39.45 -7.78 -43.09
CA GLU A 1010 -39.91 -6.52 -43.65
C GLU A 1010 -39.40 -5.38 -42.80
#